data_868e0add68833f4be31c98e1f8f11e94
#
_entry.id   868e0add68833f4be31c98e1f8f11e94
#
_cell.length_a   1.000
_cell.length_b   1.000
_cell.length_c   1.000
_cell.angle_alpha   90.00
_cell.angle_beta   90.00
_cell.angle_gamma   90.00
#
_symmetry.space_group_name_H-M   'P 1'
#
loop_
_entity.id
_entity.type
_entity.pdbx_description
1 polymer ?
#
loop_
_entity_poly.entity_id
_entity_poly.type
_entity_poly.pdbx_seq_one_letter_code
_entity_poly.pdbx_strand_id
1 'polypeptide(L)'
;MQFNLQSEYQPTGDQPKAIEKLTAGIEIGEKYQTLLGVTGSGKTFTVANLVNNVQKPTLVLAHNKTLAAQLFMEFKEFFPENAVEYFVSYYDYYQPEAYIASSGTYIEKDLSINEEVEKLRLSAIASLLSGRRDILIVASVSCIYGVGNPAEFHKSLISLEIGEKTTRTALLHSLVNALYSRTLADFQRGTFRVKGDVIDVFPAYADNGIRIQFFGDEIEKIQSFDPVSGNVTSNFDQIQIYPANLFVTTKETLNGAIKNIQDDMVKQVGFFSEIGKPLESKRLQERTELDLEMIKELGYCSGIENYSRYLDGRLPGSRPFCLLDYFPKDFLMVIDESHVTVPQVHAMYGGDRSRKEALVEYGFRLPAAMDNRPLKFEEFEAIQNQVIYVSATPADYELEKTGGEYIEQIIRPTGLLDPIIEVRPSLNQIDDLMEEINKRAEIDERVLVTTLTKKMAEELTKYFTKFGIRTRYIHSDVETLERIQIMQDLRLGVFDVLIGVNLLREGLDLPEVSLVAILDADKEGMLRSRRSMIQTVGRAARNINGRAIMYADKITKSMQAALDETEYRRAKQIAYNEEHGKVPTALNKKISENLVGRSKDFPDEKYTQKEITQKVAEVKATYATEDIEKMIGQKQKEMEAAAKNLDFIKAAKLRDEIVALKG
;
A
#
# COMPACT_ATOMS: atom_id res chain seq x y z
N MET A 1 12.49 25.57 -1.93
CA MET A 1 13.49 24.57 -2.41
C MET A 1 13.02 24.07 -3.76
N GLN A 2 13.95 23.60 -4.61
CA GLN A 2 13.66 22.99 -5.91
C GLN A 2 14.00 21.51 -5.88
N PHE A 3 13.37 20.73 -6.74
CA PHE A 3 13.80 19.34 -6.95
C PHE A 3 15.21 19.31 -7.52
N ASN A 4 16.02 18.39 -7.01
CA ASN A 4 17.40 18.15 -7.43
C ASN A 4 17.61 16.67 -7.66
N LEU A 5 17.48 16.25 -8.92
CA LEU A 5 17.63 14.84 -9.31
C LEU A 5 19.10 14.41 -9.19
N GLN A 6 19.34 13.40 -8.39
CA GLN A 6 20.64 12.74 -8.25
C GLN A 6 20.56 11.33 -8.84
N SER A 7 21.35 11.05 -9.87
CA SER A 7 21.40 9.74 -10.52
C SER A 7 22.72 9.51 -11.23
N GLU A 8 23.22 8.29 -11.14
CA GLU A 8 24.35 7.80 -11.96
C GLU A 8 23.91 7.50 -13.41
N TYR A 9 22.60 7.39 -13.65
CA TYR A 9 22.03 7.06 -14.96
C TYR A 9 21.75 8.32 -15.76
N GLN A 10 21.90 8.19 -17.08
CA GLN A 10 21.46 9.19 -18.06
C GLN A 10 20.27 8.65 -18.86
N PRO A 11 19.31 9.51 -19.28
CA PRO A 11 18.23 9.07 -20.13
C PRO A 11 18.72 8.46 -21.44
N THR A 12 18.22 7.25 -21.77
CA THR A 12 18.60 6.49 -22.97
C THR A 12 17.38 5.92 -23.69
N GLY A 13 17.55 5.48 -24.91
CA GLY A 13 16.48 4.92 -25.75
C GLY A 13 15.38 5.92 -26.03
N ASP A 14 14.15 5.56 -25.70
CA ASP A 14 12.97 6.43 -25.87
C ASP A 14 12.83 7.48 -24.76
N GLN A 15 13.58 7.34 -23.63
CA GLN A 15 13.43 8.22 -22.45
C GLN A 15 13.64 9.71 -22.75
N PRO A 16 14.69 10.15 -23.47
CA PRO A 16 14.90 11.57 -23.74
C PRO A 16 13.70 12.21 -24.44
N LYS A 17 13.20 11.55 -25.47
CA LYS A 17 12.05 12.01 -26.25
C LYS A 17 10.74 11.97 -25.44
N ALA A 18 10.58 10.98 -24.56
CA ALA A 18 9.42 10.90 -23.67
C ALA A 18 9.43 12.02 -22.64
N ILE A 19 10.58 12.30 -22.01
CA ILE A 19 10.77 13.39 -21.06
C ILE A 19 10.48 14.73 -21.71
N GLU A 20 11.05 14.97 -22.89
CA GLU A 20 10.84 16.22 -23.65
C GLU A 20 9.36 16.46 -23.96
N LYS A 21 8.65 15.44 -24.51
CA LYS A 21 7.24 15.55 -24.87
C LYS A 21 6.35 15.76 -23.65
N LEU A 22 6.57 14.98 -22.56
CA LEU A 22 5.80 15.12 -21.31
C LEU A 22 6.01 16.50 -20.70
N THR A 23 7.25 17.00 -20.68
CA THR A 23 7.58 18.34 -20.17
C THR A 23 6.88 19.42 -20.98
N ALA A 24 6.99 19.37 -22.32
CA ALA A 24 6.34 20.32 -23.20
C ALA A 24 4.81 20.35 -23.04
N GLY A 25 4.18 19.18 -22.93
CA GLY A 25 2.74 19.08 -22.68
C GLY A 25 2.32 19.72 -21.33
N ILE A 26 3.10 19.51 -20.26
CA ILE A 26 2.87 20.19 -18.97
C ILE A 26 2.99 21.71 -19.10
N GLU A 27 4.01 22.21 -19.82
CA GLU A 27 4.28 23.64 -19.99
C GLU A 27 3.18 24.35 -20.79
N ILE A 28 2.64 23.71 -21.83
CA ILE A 28 1.52 24.27 -22.62
C ILE A 28 0.15 24.08 -21.96
N GLY A 29 0.11 23.42 -20.79
CA GLY A 29 -1.11 23.28 -19.99
C GLY A 29 -1.99 22.09 -20.37
N GLU A 30 -1.47 21.08 -21.08
CA GLU A 30 -2.21 19.83 -21.32
C GLU A 30 -2.66 19.20 -19.99
N LYS A 31 -3.95 18.92 -19.88
CA LYS A 31 -4.50 18.36 -18.66
C LYS A 31 -4.18 16.88 -18.51
N TYR A 32 -4.18 16.11 -19.60
CA TYR A 32 -4.00 14.68 -19.60
C TYR A 32 -2.95 14.25 -20.63
N GLN A 33 -2.01 13.42 -20.20
CA GLN A 33 -1.02 12.77 -21.08
C GLN A 33 -0.91 11.29 -20.71
N THR A 34 -0.59 10.45 -21.68
CA THR A 34 -0.40 9.00 -21.47
C THR A 34 1.01 8.60 -21.86
N LEU A 35 1.75 8.00 -20.91
CA LEU A 35 3.04 7.33 -21.14
C LEU A 35 2.82 5.82 -21.27
N LEU A 36 2.95 5.28 -22.49
CA LEU A 36 3.00 3.85 -22.73
C LEU A 36 4.43 3.39 -22.48
N GLY A 37 4.71 2.87 -21.28
CA GLY A 37 6.04 2.42 -20.92
C GLY A 37 6.06 0.93 -20.57
N VAL A 38 6.82 0.14 -21.33
CA VAL A 38 6.94 -1.30 -21.08
C VAL A 38 7.67 -1.60 -19.77
N THR A 39 7.50 -2.80 -19.24
CA THR A 39 8.23 -3.25 -18.06
C THR A 39 9.74 -3.22 -18.30
N GLY A 40 10.48 -2.57 -17.41
CA GLY A 40 11.95 -2.45 -17.52
C GLY A 40 12.43 -1.32 -18.43
N SER A 41 11.56 -0.48 -18.99
CA SER A 41 11.97 0.69 -19.79
C SER A 41 12.44 1.89 -18.94
N GLY A 42 12.34 1.83 -17.60
CA GLY A 42 12.74 2.91 -16.71
C GLY A 42 11.69 4.02 -16.55
N LYS A 43 10.40 3.67 -16.52
CA LYS A 43 9.30 4.63 -16.32
C LYS A 43 9.48 5.55 -15.12
N THR A 44 9.89 4.99 -13.96
CA THR A 44 10.14 5.77 -12.73
C THR A 44 11.20 6.83 -12.96
N PHE A 45 12.29 6.48 -13.65
CA PHE A 45 13.36 7.42 -13.98
C PHE A 45 12.90 8.53 -14.94
N THR A 46 12.07 8.19 -15.92
CA THR A 46 11.44 9.17 -16.82
C THR A 46 10.56 10.14 -16.04
N VAL A 47 9.73 9.65 -15.10
CA VAL A 47 8.91 10.49 -14.22
C VAL A 47 9.78 11.34 -13.30
N ALA A 48 10.87 10.81 -12.75
CA ALA A 48 11.79 11.58 -11.92
C ALA A 48 12.42 12.76 -12.70
N ASN A 49 12.89 12.51 -13.92
CA ASN A 49 13.38 13.59 -14.80
C ASN A 49 12.32 14.62 -15.12
N LEU A 50 11.09 14.18 -15.40
CA LEU A 50 9.97 15.10 -15.63
C LEU A 50 9.72 15.99 -14.41
N VAL A 51 9.62 15.41 -13.20
CA VAL A 51 9.41 16.15 -11.95
C VAL A 51 10.54 17.18 -11.74
N ASN A 52 11.79 16.78 -12.01
CA ASN A 52 12.94 17.66 -11.95
C ASN A 52 12.86 18.82 -12.96
N ASN A 53 12.30 18.60 -14.15
CA ASN A 53 12.16 19.64 -15.16
C ASN A 53 11.02 20.63 -14.82
N VAL A 54 9.84 20.11 -14.43
CA VAL A 54 8.64 20.94 -14.24
C VAL A 54 8.53 21.60 -12.86
N GLN A 55 9.30 21.12 -11.87
CA GLN A 55 9.39 21.72 -10.52
C GLN A 55 8.03 21.92 -9.82
N LYS A 56 7.11 20.98 -9.99
CA LYS A 56 5.78 21.01 -9.36
C LYS A 56 5.66 20.00 -8.23
N PRO A 57 4.96 20.34 -7.12
CA PRO A 57 4.55 19.34 -6.14
C PRO A 57 3.84 18.17 -6.84
N THR A 58 4.24 16.96 -6.56
CA THR A 58 3.83 15.80 -7.34
C THR A 58 3.21 14.72 -6.44
N LEU A 59 2.05 14.18 -6.86
CA LEU A 59 1.43 13.01 -6.29
C LEU A 59 1.61 11.84 -7.26
N VAL A 60 2.25 10.77 -6.82
CA VAL A 60 2.35 9.49 -7.55
C VAL A 60 1.37 8.50 -6.92
N LEU A 61 0.36 8.09 -7.68
CA LEU A 61 -0.70 7.19 -7.23
C LEU A 61 -0.45 5.78 -7.73
N ALA A 62 -0.34 4.81 -6.82
CA ALA A 62 -0.17 3.39 -7.09
C ALA A 62 -1.37 2.57 -6.62
N HIS A 63 -1.67 1.46 -7.28
CA HIS A 63 -2.84 0.64 -6.98
C HIS A 63 -2.73 -0.21 -5.70
N ASN A 64 -1.52 -0.44 -5.17
CA ASN A 64 -1.32 -1.20 -3.93
C ASN A 64 -0.13 -0.68 -3.11
N LYS A 65 -0.04 -1.13 -1.84
CA LYS A 65 1.02 -0.72 -0.90
C LYS A 65 2.42 -1.17 -1.34
N THR A 66 2.55 -2.34 -1.92
CA THR A 66 3.85 -2.91 -2.32
C THR A 66 4.48 -2.10 -3.46
N LEU A 67 3.70 -1.80 -4.49
CA LEU A 67 4.15 -0.93 -5.59
C LEU A 67 4.44 0.49 -5.10
N ALA A 68 3.59 1.03 -4.22
CA ALA A 68 3.83 2.34 -3.62
C ALA A 68 5.14 2.37 -2.82
N ALA A 69 5.45 1.32 -2.04
CA ALA A 69 6.71 1.21 -1.31
C ALA A 69 7.93 1.15 -2.24
N GLN A 70 7.85 0.36 -3.31
CA GLN A 70 8.90 0.30 -4.31
C GLN A 70 9.16 1.66 -4.96
N LEU A 71 8.10 2.34 -5.42
CA LEU A 71 8.21 3.68 -6.04
C LEU A 71 8.75 4.72 -5.05
N PHE A 72 8.31 4.66 -3.79
CA PHE A 72 8.82 5.54 -2.73
C PHE A 72 10.34 5.40 -2.57
N MET A 73 10.85 4.16 -2.48
CA MET A 73 12.28 3.91 -2.36
C MET A 73 13.05 4.40 -3.59
N GLU A 74 12.56 4.11 -4.80
CA GLU A 74 13.18 4.57 -6.05
C GLU A 74 13.23 6.11 -6.12
N PHE A 75 12.11 6.82 -5.81
CA PHE A 75 12.10 8.27 -5.80
C PHE A 75 12.95 8.88 -4.68
N LYS A 76 13.07 8.21 -3.52
CA LYS A 76 13.93 8.64 -2.42
C LYS A 76 15.41 8.57 -2.80
N GLU A 77 15.80 7.56 -3.60
CA GLU A 77 17.15 7.48 -4.17
C GLU A 77 17.41 8.58 -5.19
N PHE A 78 16.42 8.92 -6.03
CA PHE A 78 16.53 10.00 -7.02
C PHE A 78 16.51 11.40 -6.41
N PHE A 79 15.83 11.59 -5.30
CA PHE A 79 15.65 12.89 -4.63
C PHE A 79 16.00 12.83 -3.14
N PRO A 80 17.27 12.54 -2.78
CA PRO A 80 17.67 12.32 -1.39
C PRO A 80 17.52 13.56 -0.50
N GLU A 81 17.60 14.78 -1.08
CA GLU A 81 17.54 16.05 -0.36
C GLU A 81 16.13 16.68 -0.36
N ASN A 82 15.20 16.14 -1.16
CA ASN A 82 13.84 16.65 -1.28
C ASN A 82 12.85 15.89 -0.39
N ALA A 83 11.65 16.44 -0.21
CA ALA A 83 10.59 15.79 0.54
C ALA A 83 9.93 14.71 -0.30
N VAL A 84 10.48 13.51 -0.27
CA VAL A 84 9.81 12.31 -0.79
C VAL A 84 9.09 11.64 0.36
N GLU A 85 7.77 11.55 0.27
CA GLU A 85 6.87 11.13 1.34
C GLU A 85 6.03 9.90 0.93
N TYR A 86 5.56 9.15 1.92
CA TYR A 86 4.80 7.92 1.72
C TYR A 86 3.42 8.00 2.37
N PHE A 87 2.36 7.79 1.59
CA PHE A 87 0.99 7.92 2.08
C PHE A 87 0.11 6.74 1.63
N VAL A 88 0.07 5.69 2.45
CA VAL A 88 -0.75 4.50 2.20
C VAL A 88 -1.69 4.22 3.37
N SER A 89 -2.54 3.21 3.28
CA SER A 89 -3.35 2.78 4.42
C SER A 89 -2.44 2.31 5.57
N TYR A 90 -2.66 2.86 6.76
CA TYR A 90 -1.88 2.58 7.97
C TYR A 90 -2.36 1.34 8.76
N TYR A 91 -3.34 0.61 8.21
CA TYR A 91 -3.79 -0.64 8.80
C TYR A 91 -2.95 -1.82 8.29
N ASP A 92 -2.38 -2.61 9.20
CA ASP A 92 -1.80 -3.91 8.85
C ASP A 92 -2.90 -4.94 8.63
N TYR A 93 -3.92 -4.90 9.49
CA TYR A 93 -5.16 -5.64 9.36
C TYR A 93 -6.35 -4.68 9.44
N TYR A 94 -7.37 -4.89 8.61
CA TYR A 94 -8.58 -4.09 8.61
C TYR A 94 -9.80 -4.91 8.25
N GLN A 95 -10.67 -5.13 9.22
CA GLN A 95 -12.02 -5.67 9.03
C GLN A 95 -13.01 -4.52 9.19
N PRO A 96 -13.66 -4.06 8.11
CA PRO A 96 -14.64 -3.00 8.21
C PRO A 96 -15.89 -3.48 8.96
N GLU A 97 -16.48 -2.57 9.74
CA GLU A 97 -17.80 -2.77 10.33
C GLU A 97 -18.84 -3.04 9.24
N ALA A 98 -19.64 -4.09 9.36
CA ALA A 98 -20.66 -4.44 8.39
C ALA A 98 -21.86 -5.15 9.04
N TYR A 99 -23.02 -5.08 8.38
CA TYR A 99 -24.19 -5.85 8.75
C TYR A 99 -24.70 -6.63 7.55
N ILE A 100 -24.85 -7.95 7.72
CA ILE A 100 -25.37 -8.85 6.69
C ILE A 100 -26.82 -9.16 7.03
N ALA A 101 -27.75 -8.46 6.39
CA ALA A 101 -29.18 -8.54 6.69
C ALA A 101 -29.76 -9.95 6.44
N SER A 102 -29.26 -10.70 5.45
CA SER A 102 -29.74 -12.04 5.13
C SER A 102 -29.47 -13.08 6.23
N SER A 103 -28.41 -12.94 7.00
CA SER A 103 -28.06 -13.81 8.12
C SER A 103 -28.27 -13.17 9.50
N GLY A 104 -28.61 -11.88 9.56
CA GLY A 104 -28.68 -11.11 10.79
C GLY A 104 -27.35 -10.93 11.50
N THR A 105 -26.22 -11.08 10.78
CA THR A 105 -24.88 -11.08 11.37
C THR A 105 -24.29 -9.67 11.36
N TYR A 106 -23.94 -9.16 12.54
CA TYR A 106 -23.15 -7.95 12.70
C TYR A 106 -21.67 -8.32 12.79
N ILE A 107 -20.86 -7.68 11.97
CA ILE A 107 -19.40 -7.79 11.95
C ILE A 107 -18.85 -6.53 12.58
N GLU A 108 -18.22 -6.69 13.73
CA GLU A 108 -17.57 -5.58 14.43
C GLU A 108 -16.31 -5.13 13.67
N LYS A 109 -16.03 -3.83 13.75
CA LYS A 109 -14.79 -3.27 13.21
C LYS A 109 -13.60 -3.82 13.99
N ASP A 110 -12.65 -4.42 13.28
CA ASP A 110 -11.39 -4.88 13.85
C ASP A 110 -10.22 -4.35 13.02
N LEU A 111 -9.17 -3.88 13.69
CA LEU A 111 -8.03 -3.25 13.01
C LEU A 111 -6.75 -3.32 13.84
N SER A 112 -5.65 -3.38 13.14
CA SER A 112 -4.31 -3.20 13.68
C SER A 112 -3.63 -2.03 12.95
N ILE A 113 -3.16 -1.06 13.72
CA ILE A 113 -2.50 0.15 13.19
C ILE A 113 -0.99 -0.07 13.16
N ASN A 114 -0.37 0.32 12.06
CA ASN A 114 1.06 0.39 11.91
C ASN A 114 1.53 1.81 12.24
N GLU A 115 2.16 1.98 13.40
CA GLU A 115 2.62 3.28 13.92
C GLU A 115 3.64 3.96 13.00
N GLU A 116 4.52 3.19 12.34
CA GLU A 116 5.50 3.76 11.40
C GLU A 116 4.81 4.30 10.14
N VAL A 117 3.79 3.61 9.62
CA VAL A 117 3.01 4.10 8.48
C VAL A 117 2.18 5.32 8.89
N GLU A 118 1.64 5.36 10.10
CA GLU A 118 0.92 6.53 10.63
C GLU A 118 1.85 7.75 10.71
N LYS A 119 3.07 7.58 11.24
CA LYS A 119 4.12 8.62 11.24
C LYS A 119 4.37 9.15 9.82
N LEU A 120 4.56 8.26 8.84
CA LEU A 120 4.83 8.67 7.45
C LEU A 120 3.65 9.45 6.84
N ARG A 121 2.41 9.11 7.18
CA ARG A 121 1.23 9.87 6.75
C ARG A 121 1.19 11.27 7.35
N LEU A 122 1.50 11.41 8.64
CA LEU A 122 1.60 12.69 9.30
C LEU A 122 2.75 13.53 8.73
N SER A 123 3.91 12.91 8.44
CA SER A 123 5.04 13.55 7.76
C SER A 123 4.65 14.13 6.39
N ALA A 124 3.90 13.36 5.59
CA ALA A 124 3.42 13.81 4.29
C ALA A 124 2.52 15.05 4.40
N ILE A 125 1.60 15.07 5.36
CA ILE A 125 0.74 16.24 5.63
C ILE A 125 1.55 17.43 6.12
N ALA A 126 2.48 17.22 7.06
CA ALA A 126 3.36 18.26 7.57
C ALA A 126 4.20 18.89 6.44
N SER A 127 4.76 18.06 5.56
CA SER A 127 5.50 18.51 4.39
C SER A 127 4.65 19.37 3.45
N LEU A 128 3.41 18.97 3.14
CA LEU A 128 2.48 19.76 2.31
C LEU A 128 2.13 21.12 2.92
N LEU A 129 1.97 21.18 4.23
CA LEU A 129 1.61 22.42 4.94
C LEU A 129 2.81 23.31 5.25
N SER A 130 4.04 22.83 5.10
CA SER A 130 5.26 23.60 5.36
C SER A 130 5.52 24.71 4.34
N GLY A 131 4.73 24.79 3.27
CA GLY A 131 4.89 25.76 2.19
C GLY A 131 6.02 25.45 1.20
N ARG A 132 6.76 24.34 1.39
CA ARG A 132 7.76 23.88 0.41
C ARG A 132 7.09 23.36 -0.86
N ARG A 133 7.79 23.44 -1.99
CA ARG A 133 7.24 23.03 -3.29
C ARG A 133 7.91 21.78 -3.87
N ASP A 134 9.04 21.41 -3.32
CA ASP A 134 9.83 20.23 -3.71
C ASP A 134 9.34 18.94 -2.99
N ILE A 135 8.04 18.68 -3.10
CA ILE A 135 7.36 17.58 -2.43
C ILE A 135 6.88 16.58 -3.47
N LEU A 136 7.30 15.32 -3.30
CA LEU A 136 6.79 14.18 -4.06
C LEU A 136 6.18 13.17 -3.08
N ILE A 137 4.87 12.93 -3.20
CA ILE A 137 4.17 11.94 -2.36
C ILE A 137 3.84 10.73 -3.19
N VAL A 138 4.27 9.55 -2.72
CA VAL A 138 3.84 8.27 -3.27
C VAL A 138 2.71 7.74 -2.41
N ALA A 139 1.52 7.57 -3.02
CA ALA A 139 0.32 7.17 -2.31
C ALA A 139 -0.33 5.93 -2.91
N SER A 140 -1.07 5.20 -2.09
CA SER A 140 -2.05 4.22 -2.56
C SER A 140 -3.44 4.87 -2.70
N VAL A 141 -4.42 4.12 -3.21
CA VAL A 141 -5.80 4.59 -3.34
C VAL A 141 -6.41 5.07 -2.01
N SER A 142 -5.78 4.77 -0.87
CA SER A 142 -6.21 5.32 0.43
C SER A 142 -6.17 6.86 0.51
N CYS A 143 -5.46 7.54 -0.40
CA CYS A 143 -5.39 9.01 -0.47
C CYS A 143 -6.73 9.69 -0.81
N ILE A 144 -7.70 8.95 -1.40
CA ILE A 144 -9.04 9.47 -1.71
C ILE A 144 -10.05 9.33 -0.55
N TYR A 145 -9.64 8.69 0.56
CA TYR A 145 -10.44 8.60 1.77
C TYR A 145 -10.28 9.84 2.64
N GLY A 146 -11.27 10.03 3.54
CA GLY A 146 -11.29 11.16 4.46
C GLY A 146 -10.01 11.27 5.31
N VAL A 147 -9.43 12.45 5.29
CA VAL A 147 -8.37 12.95 6.18
C VAL A 147 -8.94 14.21 6.83
N GLY A 148 -8.39 14.67 7.93
CA GLY A 148 -8.89 15.88 8.61
C GLY A 148 -8.97 17.12 7.70
N ASN A 149 -9.71 18.14 8.15
CA ASN A 149 -9.84 19.39 7.42
C ASN A 149 -8.51 20.16 7.38
N PRO A 150 -7.93 20.48 6.19
CA PRO A 150 -6.67 21.22 6.08
C PRO A 150 -6.66 22.54 6.85
N ALA A 151 -7.80 23.28 6.86
CA ALA A 151 -7.89 24.55 7.54
C ALA A 151 -7.83 24.41 9.08
N GLU A 152 -8.50 23.39 9.64
CA GLU A 152 -8.45 23.12 11.08
C GLU A 152 -7.06 22.60 11.50
N PHE A 153 -6.45 21.76 10.67
CA PHE A 153 -5.09 21.30 10.90
C PHE A 153 -4.08 22.46 10.91
N HIS A 154 -4.22 23.41 9.97
CA HIS A 154 -3.38 24.59 9.92
C HIS A 154 -3.58 25.53 11.12
N LYS A 155 -4.81 25.69 11.61
CA LYS A 155 -5.10 26.51 12.82
C LYS A 155 -4.46 25.92 14.10
N SER A 156 -4.28 24.62 14.12
CA SER A 156 -3.68 23.89 15.26
C SER A 156 -2.14 23.80 15.18
N LEU A 157 -1.53 24.45 14.19
CA LEU A 157 -0.09 24.57 14.04
C LEU A 157 0.49 25.46 15.13
N ILE A 158 1.57 25.01 15.78
CA ILE A 158 2.30 25.78 16.77
C ILE A 158 3.58 26.29 16.12
N SER A 159 3.69 27.59 15.91
CA SER A 159 4.90 28.24 15.40
C SER A 159 5.66 28.84 16.59
N LEU A 160 6.97 28.60 16.66
CA LEU A 160 7.84 29.08 17.72
C LEU A 160 9.10 29.72 17.10
N GLU A 161 9.54 30.83 17.68
CA GLU A 161 10.75 31.55 17.27
C GLU A 161 11.58 31.92 18.50
N ILE A 162 12.92 31.94 18.37
CA ILE A 162 13.81 32.40 19.43
C ILE A 162 13.54 33.90 19.71
N GLY A 163 13.44 34.26 20.98
CA GLY A 163 13.09 35.61 21.44
C GLY A 163 11.59 35.88 21.49
N GLU A 164 10.74 34.93 21.11
CA GLU A 164 9.29 35.05 21.23
C GLU A 164 8.88 35.09 22.71
N LYS A 165 8.05 36.10 23.05
CA LYS A 165 7.47 36.23 24.40
C LYS A 165 6.20 35.41 24.50
N THR A 166 6.33 34.22 25.00
CA THR A 166 5.22 33.30 25.29
C THR A 166 5.42 32.60 26.62
N THR A 167 4.37 32.46 27.41
CA THR A 167 4.49 31.74 28.65
C THR A 167 4.58 30.23 28.44
N ARG A 168 5.37 29.55 29.27
CA ARG A 168 5.43 28.07 29.26
C ARG A 168 4.04 27.43 29.33
N THR A 169 3.14 27.98 30.16
CA THR A 169 1.77 27.50 30.33
C THR A 169 0.98 27.63 29.02
N ALA A 170 1.14 28.72 28.27
CA ALA A 170 0.49 28.90 26.97
C ALA A 170 0.95 27.82 25.97
N LEU A 171 2.26 27.55 25.88
CA LEU A 171 2.77 26.49 25.02
C LEU A 171 2.24 25.10 25.42
N LEU A 172 2.15 24.79 26.72
CA LEU A 172 1.59 23.52 27.19
C LEU A 172 0.11 23.36 26.79
N HIS A 173 -0.68 24.43 26.87
CA HIS A 173 -2.07 24.43 26.40
C HIS A 173 -2.15 24.23 24.87
N SER A 174 -1.27 24.89 24.11
CA SER A 174 -1.21 24.69 22.65
C SER A 174 -0.86 23.26 22.27
N LEU A 175 0.11 22.63 22.97
CA LEU A 175 0.45 21.22 22.75
C LEU A 175 -0.72 20.26 23.04
N VAL A 176 -1.44 20.47 24.16
CA VAL A 176 -2.63 19.67 24.48
C VAL A 176 -3.74 19.86 23.43
N ASN A 177 -3.97 21.10 22.98
CA ASN A 177 -4.93 21.39 21.92
C ASN A 177 -4.52 20.77 20.57
N ALA A 178 -3.21 20.62 20.30
CA ALA A 178 -2.64 19.92 19.16
C ALA A 178 -2.56 18.39 19.37
N LEU A 179 -3.26 17.86 20.38
CA LEU A 179 -3.41 16.44 20.73
C LEU A 179 -2.11 15.76 21.19
N TYR A 180 -1.13 16.50 21.70
CA TYR A 180 0.01 15.91 22.39
C TYR A 180 -0.35 15.56 23.83
N SER A 181 0.07 14.38 24.26
CA SER A 181 -0.12 13.90 25.65
C SER A 181 1.10 14.21 26.51
N ARG A 182 0.87 14.64 27.76
CA ARG A 182 1.95 14.84 28.71
C ARG A 182 2.40 13.50 29.29
N THR A 183 3.70 13.23 29.27
CA THR A 183 4.29 12.03 29.88
C THR A 183 5.31 12.37 30.97
N LEU A 184 5.47 11.45 31.93
CA LEU A 184 6.51 11.51 32.98
C LEU A 184 7.55 10.39 32.84
N ALA A 185 7.20 9.29 32.16
CA ALA A 185 8.03 8.09 32.05
C ALA A 185 8.42 7.82 30.59
N ASP A 186 7.48 7.31 29.79
CA ASP A 186 7.74 6.91 28.41
C ASP A 186 7.64 8.10 27.47
N PHE A 187 8.78 8.48 26.89
CA PHE A 187 8.84 9.55 25.91
C PHE A 187 8.66 8.98 24.51
N GLN A 188 7.41 8.84 24.09
CA GLN A 188 6.99 8.29 22.79
C GLN A 188 6.53 9.39 21.83
N ARG A 189 6.38 9.07 20.55
CA ARG A 189 5.83 9.99 19.54
C ARG A 189 4.43 10.48 19.96
N GLY A 190 4.14 11.75 19.69
CA GLY A 190 2.89 12.39 20.12
C GLY A 190 2.84 12.76 21.60
N THR A 191 3.98 12.74 22.32
CA THR A 191 4.04 13.13 23.73
C THR A 191 4.97 14.32 23.97
N PHE A 192 4.78 14.98 25.10
CA PHE A 192 5.73 15.99 25.59
C PHE A 192 6.02 15.79 27.08
N ARG A 193 7.19 16.24 27.51
CA ARG A 193 7.60 16.25 28.93
C ARG A 193 8.15 17.61 29.33
N VAL A 194 8.05 17.93 30.62
CA VAL A 194 8.47 19.20 31.18
C VAL A 194 9.49 18.97 32.31
N LYS A 195 10.64 19.59 32.21
CA LYS A 195 11.69 19.56 33.25
C LYS A 195 12.20 20.99 33.51
N GLY A 196 11.71 21.63 34.58
CA GLY A 196 12.05 23.02 34.88
C GLY A 196 11.58 23.96 33.76
N ASP A 197 12.50 24.70 33.18
CA ASP A 197 12.25 25.64 32.08
C ASP A 197 12.43 25.00 30.67
N VAL A 198 12.56 23.69 30.62
CA VAL A 198 12.71 22.92 29.37
C VAL A 198 11.45 22.13 29.08
N ILE A 199 10.95 22.24 27.87
CA ILE A 199 9.87 21.41 27.30
C ILE A 199 10.48 20.59 26.17
N ASP A 200 10.44 19.26 26.30
CA ASP A 200 10.78 18.32 25.24
C ASP A 200 9.48 17.83 24.60
N VAL A 201 9.35 17.95 23.29
CA VAL A 201 8.23 17.45 22.49
C VAL A 201 8.73 16.38 21.54
N PHE A 202 8.06 15.24 21.47
CA PHE A 202 8.36 14.22 20.46
C PHE A 202 7.25 14.25 19.39
N PRO A 203 7.49 14.90 18.22
CA PRO A 203 6.50 15.00 17.19
C PRO A 203 6.03 13.64 16.69
N ALA A 204 4.74 13.51 16.40
CA ALA A 204 4.17 12.25 15.89
C ALA A 204 4.65 11.90 14.47
N TYR A 205 5.17 12.89 13.73
CA TYR A 205 5.61 12.79 12.32
C TYR A 205 7.13 12.73 12.13
N ALA A 206 7.92 12.74 13.21
CA ALA A 206 9.38 12.82 13.14
C ALA A 206 10.07 11.74 13.99
N ASP A 207 11.35 11.49 13.72
CA ASP A 207 12.18 10.57 14.48
C ASP A 207 12.98 11.27 15.58
N ASN A 208 13.12 12.60 15.51
CA ASN A 208 13.81 13.42 16.48
C ASN A 208 12.83 14.18 17.38
N GLY A 209 13.21 14.35 18.65
CA GLY A 209 12.52 15.23 19.59
C GLY A 209 12.88 16.70 19.36
N ILE A 210 12.01 17.60 19.79
CA ILE A 210 12.23 19.05 19.81
C ILE A 210 12.34 19.49 21.24
N ARG A 211 13.42 20.19 21.59
CA ARG A 211 13.69 20.77 22.90
C ARG A 211 13.53 22.27 22.83
N ILE A 212 12.67 22.82 23.66
CA ILE A 212 12.38 24.24 23.77
C ILE A 212 12.80 24.68 25.17
N GLN A 213 13.74 25.61 25.26
CA GLN A 213 14.29 26.14 26.48
C GLN A 213 13.80 27.55 26.71
N PHE A 214 13.27 27.82 27.89
CA PHE A 214 12.75 29.12 28.28
C PHE A 214 13.70 29.85 29.21
N PHE A 215 13.76 31.16 29.09
CA PHE A 215 14.31 32.08 30.10
C PHE A 215 13.19 33.03 30.54
N GLY A 216 12.57 32.74 31.69
CA GLY A 216 11.32 33.40 32.10
C GLY A 216 10.16 33.10 31.14
N ASP A 217 9.61 34.13 30.51
CA ASP A 217 8.53 34.04 29.53
C ASP A 217 9.03 34.27 28.09
N GLU A 218 10.29 34.00 27.79
CA GLU A 218 10.89 34.13 26.48
C GLU A 218 11.57 32.83 26.06
N ILE A 219 11.43 32.45 24.76
CA ILE A 219 12.10 31.27 24.21
C ILE A 219 13.56 31.64 23.96
N GLU A 220 14.47 31.01 24.73
CA GLU A 220 15.91 31.22 24.62
C GLU A 220 16.53 30.34 23.52
N LYS A 221 16.03 29.08 23.37
CA LYS A 221 16.68 28.11 22.50
C LYS A 221 15.69 27.04 22.00
N ILE A 222 15.84 26.67 20.73
CA ILE A 222 15.08 25.60 20.08
C ILE A 222 16.07 24.61 19.45
N GLN A 223 15.98 23.32 19.82
CA GLN A 223 16.91 22.29 19.37
C GLN A 223 16.19 21.02 18.95
N SER A 224 16.73 20.32 17.95
CA SER A 224 16.40 18.91 17.70
C SER A 224 17.36 18.02 18.47
N PHE A 225 16.86 16.90 18.97
CA PHE A 225 17.66 15.92 19.69
C PHE A 225 17.18 14.49 19.40
N ASP A 226 18.07 13.53 19.51
CA ASP A 226 17.74 12.11 19.44
C ASP A 226 17.03 11.67 20.75
N PRO A 227 15.80 11.13 20.68
CA PRO A 227 15.01 10.80 21.87
C PRO A 227 15.64 9.70 22.75
N VAL A 228 16.45 8.81 22.15
CA VAL A 228 17.10 7.68 22.83
C VAL A 228 18.37 8.10 23.54
N SER A 229 19.30 8.76 22.83
CA SER A 229 20.59 9.20 23.39
C SER A 229 20.52 10.55 24.10
N GLY A 230 19.52 11.39 23.80
CA GLY A 230 19.38 12.76 24.27
C GLY A 230 20.34 13.75 23.61
N ASN A 231 21.13 13.33 22.64
CA ASN A 231 22.11 14.17 21.96
C ASN A 231 21.44 15.17 21.04
N VAL A 232 21.89 16.42 21.06
CA VAL A 232 21.41 17.47 20.17
C VAL A 232 21.92 17.19 18.76
N THR A 233 21.01 17.22 17.80
CA THR A 233 21.29 16.98 16.37
C THR A 233 21.36 18.29 15.57
N SER A 234 20.54 19.28 15.91
CA SER A 234 20.53 20.60 15.24
C SER A 234 19.92 21.69 16.13
N ASN A 235 20.20 22.98 15.78
CA ASN A 235 19.58 24.15 16.39
C ASN A 235 18.71 24.84 15.36
N PHE A 236 17.62 25.48 15.77
CA PHE A 236 16.69 26.20 14.92
C PHE A 236 16.43 27.60 15.48
N ASP A 237 16.33 28.58 14.60
CA ASP A 237 15.88 29.93 14.96
C ASP A 237 14.35 29.96 15.08
N GLN A 238 13.66 29.17 14.23
CA GLN A 238 12.21 29.02 14.22
C GLN A 238 11.83 27.57 13.91
N ILE A 239 10.69 27.12 14.42
CA ILE A 239 10.16 25.78 14.15
C ILE A 239 8.62 25.79 14.12
N GLN A 240 8.07 24.86 13.37
CA GLN A 240 6.63 24.56 13.32
C GLN A 240 6.39 23.17 13.89
N ILE A 241 5.50 23.05 14.88
CA ILE A 241 5.07 21.79 15.45
C ILE A 241 3.64 21.53 14.96
N TYR A 242 3.50 20.46 14.18
CA TYR A 242 2.21 20.02 13.64
C TYR A 242 1.47 19.16 14.66
N PRO A 243 0.12 19.07 14.57
CA PRO A 243 -0.68 18.24 15.45
C PRO A 243 -0.26 16.77 15.47
N ALA A 244 -0.48 16.12 16.61
CA ALA A 244 -0.13 14.71 16.79
C ALA A 244 -1.10 13.71 16.13
N ASN A 245 -2.22 14.19 15.59
CA ASN A 245 -3.22 13.35 14.91
C ASN A 245 -3.82 14.08 13.70
N LEU A 246 -4.22 13.31 12.68
CA LEU A 246 -4.85 13.84 11.45
C LEU A 246 -6.23 14.46 11.69
N PHE A 247 -6.96 13.99 12.69
CA PHE A 247 -8.31 14.44 13.03
C PHE A 247 -8.27 15.39 14.22
N VAL A 248 -7.74 16.59 14.01
CA VAL A 248 -7.73 17.67 14.99
C VAL A 248 -8.95 18.55 14.80
N THR A 249 -9.61 18.92 15.90
CA THR A 249 -10.71 19.87 15.89
C THR A 249 -10.64 20.77 17.13
N THR A 250 -11.08 22.03 16.99
CA THR A 250 -11.12 22.96 18.12
C THR A 250 -12.20 22.57 19.12
N LYS A 251 -12.07 22.99 20.39
CA LYS A 251 -13.11 22.75 21.42
C LYS A 251 -14.46 23.31 21.04
N GLU A 252 -14.48 24.46 20.37
CA GLU A 252 -15.72 25.09 19.90
C GLU A 252 -16.39 24.25 18.81
N THR A 253 -15.62 23.78 17.83
CA THR A 253 -16.10 22.88 16.78
C THR A 253 -16.60 21.56 17.37
N LEU A 254 -15.87 20.99 18.35
CA LEU A 254 -16.24 19.75 19.04
C LEU A 254 -17.58 19.90 19.78
N ASN A 255 -17.77 20.99 20.54
CA ASN A 255 -19.02 21.25 21.25
C ASN A 255 -20.20 21.43 20.29
N GLY A 256 -19.98 22.11 19.17
CA GLY A 256 -20.97 22.22 18.10
C GLY A 256 -21.29 20.86 17.46
N ALA A 257 -20.28 20.04 17.21
CA ALA A 257 -20.45 18.68 16.68
C ALA A 257 -21.27 17.79 17.61
N ILE A 258 -20.98 17.80 18.92
CA ILE A 258 -21.71 17.04 19.94
C ILE A 258 -23.20 17.38 19.89
N LYS A 259 -23.54 18.68 19.84
CA LYS A 259 -24.93 19.12 19.74
C LYS A 259 -25.61 18.63 18.47
N ASN A 260 -24.95 18.78 17.32
CA ASN A 260 -25.49 18.34 16.04
C ASN A 260 -25.70 16.82 15.98
N ILE A 261 -24.78 16.03 16.58
CA ILE A 261 -24.91 14.58 16.70
C ILE A 261 -26.14 14.22 17.55
N GLN A 262 -26.34 14.91 18.68
CA GLN A 262 -27.51 14.70 19.55
C GLN A 262 -28.80 15.00 18.83
N ASP A 263 -28.84 16.14 18.10
CA ASP A 263 -30.07 16.57 17.37
C ASP A 263 -30.40 15.56 16.25
N ASP A 264 -29.38 15.06 15.51
CA ASP A 264 -29.62 14.08 14.44
C ASP A 264 -29.95 12.69 15.03
N MET A 265 -29.38 12.32 16.19
CA MET A 265 -29.77 11.11 16.91
C MET A 265 -31.25 11.13 17.29
N VAL A 266 -31.74 12.22 17.92
CA VAL A 266 -33.13 12.33 18.31
C VAL A 266 -34.06 12.22 17.10
N LYS A 267 -33.72 12.87 15.99
CA LYS A 267 -34.53 12.79 14.75
C LYS A 267 -34.59 11.36 14.22
N GLN A 268 -33.42 10.67 14.15
CA GLN A 268 -33.34 9.33 13.57
C GLN A 268 -34.01 8.27 14.48
N VAL A 269 -33.86 8.38 15.80
CA VAL A 269 -34.54 7.55 16.79
C VAL A 269 -36.09 7.73 16.67
N GLY A 270 -36.58 8.98 16.55
CA GLY A 270 -37.96 9.27 16.28
C GLY A 270 -38.45 8.63 14.99
N PHE A 271 -37.71 8.80 13.90
CA PHE A 271 -38.02 8.18 12.61
C PHE A 271 -38.17 6.65 12.71
N PHE A 272 -37.22 5.94 13.34
CA PHE A 272 -37.34 4.51 13.53
C PHE A 272 -38.54 4.09 14.38
N SER A 273 -38.90 4.87 15.39
CA SER A 273 -40.09 4.63 16.21
C SER A 273 -41.37 4.77 15.40
N GLU A 274 -41.48 5.82 14.57
CA GLU A 274 -42.64 6.09 13.70
C GLU A 274 -42.86 4.99 12.65
N ILE A 275 -41.76 4.44 12.07
CA ILE A 275 -41.89 3.36 11.07
C ILE A 275 -41.94 1.94 11.68
N GLY A 276 -42.10 1.84 13.02
CA GLY A 276 -42.27 0.56 13.70
C GLY A 276 -41.00 -0.29 13.82
N LYS A 277 -39.82 0.33 13.89
CA LYS A 277 -38.49 -0.31 14.09
C LYS A 277 -37.92 0.00 15.49
N PRO A 278 -38.53 -0.53 16.58
CA PRO A 278 -38.09 -0.19 17.94
C PRO A 278 -36.72 -0.75 18.32
N LEU A 279 -36.27 -1.87 17.72
CA LEU A 279 -34.95 -2.43 17.98
C LEU A 279 -33.84 -1.55 17.39
N GLU A 280 -34.04 -1.07 16.16
CA GLU A 280 -33.13 -0.15 15.48
C GLU A 280 -33.07 1.18 16.21
N SER A 281 -34.22 1.70 16.66
CA SER A 281 -34.36 2.93 17.46
C SER A 281 -33.52 2.83 18.74
N LYS A 282 -33.71 1.77 19.53
CA LYS A 282 -33.00 1.54 20.80
C LYS A 282 -31.49 1.37 20.57
N ARG A 283 -31.10 0.56 19.60
CA ARG A 283 -29.69 0.29 19.26
C ARG A 283 -28.95 1.58 18.89
N LEU A 284 -29.56 2.39 18.03
CA LEU A 284 -28.96 3.65 17.59
C LEU A 284 -28.78 4.61 18.75
N GLN A 285 -29.81 4.72 19.62
CA GLN A 285 -29.75 5.58 20.79
C GLN A 285 -28.63 5.18 21.74
N GLU A 286 -28.63 3.93 22.21
CA GLU A 286 -27.63 3.41 23.16
C GLU A 286 -26.20 3.58 22.62
N ARG A 287 -26.00 3.27 21.33
CA ARG A 287 -24.67 3.39 20.72
C ARG A 287 -24.22 4.84 20.60
N THR A 288 -25.11 5.74 20.16
CA THR A 288 -24.75 7.14 19.96
C THR A 288 -24.54 7.86 21.30
N GLU A 289 -25.33 7.54 22.34
CA GLU A 289 -25.15 8.10 23.69
C GLU A 289 -23.78 7.69 24.26
N LEU A 290 -23.39 6.40 24.14
CA LEU A 290 -22.08 5.92 24.56
C LEU A 290 -20.95 6.61 23.79
N ASP A 291 -21.04 6.70 22.46
CA ASP A 291 -20.04 7.37 21.63
C ASP A 291 -19.89 8.85 22.04
N LEU A 292 -21.01 9.55 22.32
CA LEU A 292 -21.00 10.94 22.78
C LEU A 292 -20.38 11.12 24.17
N GLU A 293 -20.61 10.19 25.09
CA GLU A 293 -19.97 10.20 26.40
C GLU A 293 -18.45 10.06 26.28
N MET A 294 -18.00 9.10 25.46
CA MET A 294 -16.58 8.92 25.19
C MET A 294 -15.95 10.16 24.52
N ILE A 295 -16.63 10.78 23.56
CA ILE A 295 -16.14 12.00 22.89
C ILE A 295 -16.03 13.15 23.89
N LYS A 296 -16.98 13.31 24.83
CA LYS A 296 -16.94 14.37 25.86
C LYS A 296 -15.80 14.19 26.85
N GLU A 297 -15.60 12.97 27.33
CA GLU A 297 -14.64 12.68 28.39
C GLU A 297 -13.21 12.49 27.87
N LEU A 298 -13.07 11.78 26.71
CA LEU A 298 -11.78 11.37 26.16
C LEU A 298 -11.39 12.16 24.89
N GLY A 299 -12.31 12.92 24.31
CA GLY A 299 -12.12 13.54 23.00
C GLY A 299 -12.16 12.55 21.80
N TYR A 300 -12.46 11.29 22.06
CA TYR A 300 -12.41 10.20 21.06
C TYR A 300 -13.42 9.10 21.38
N CYS A 301 -13.90 8.40 20.34
CA CYS A 301 -14.65 7.14 20.49
C CYS A 301 -14.27 6.15 19.38
N SER A 302 -14.56 4.86 19.59
CA SER A 302 -14.36 3.85 18.55
C SER A 302 -15.30 4.12 17.37
N GLY A 303 -14.73 4.31 16.17
CA GLY A 303 -15.50 4.67 14.98
C GLY A 303 -15.81 6.16 14.86
N ILE A 304 -15.01 7.03 15.49
CA ILE A 304 -15.17 8.50 15.44
C ILE A 304 -15.25 9.03 13.99
N GLU A 305 -14.67 8.34 13.03
CA GLU A 305 -14.74 8.68 11.62
C GLU A 305 -16.19 8.71 11.08
N ASN A 306 -17.13 7.98 11.70
CA ASN A 306 -18.54 8.02 11.32
C ASN A 306 -19.21 9.37 11.68
N TYR A 307 -18.55 10.15 12.51
CA TYR A 307 -18.96 11.50 12.91
C TYR A 307 -18.16 12.61 12.23
N SER A 308 -17.25 12.26 11.29
CA SER A 308 -16.33 13.21 10.61
C SER A 308 -17.02 14.41 10.01
N ARG A 309 -18.23 14.24 9.44
CA ARG A 309 -19.02 15.35 8.89
C ARG A 309 -19.26 16.47 9.91
N TYR A 310 -19.60 16.12 11.16
CA TYR A 310 -19.85 17.10 12.21
C TYR A 310 -18.55 17.73 12.71
N LEU A 311 -17.48 16.92 12.83
CA LEU A 311 -16.17 17.37 13.26
C LEU A 311 -15.48 18.30 12.25
N ASP A 312 -15.75 18.08 10.95
CA ASP A 312 -15.25 18.94 9.87
C ASP A 312 -16.14 20.14 9.58
N GLY A 313 -17.34 20.24 10.20
CA GLY A 313 -18.34 21.27 9.92
C GLY A 313 -18.94 21.21 8.51
N ARG A 314 -18.91 20.04 7.86
CA ARG A 314 -19.41 19.85 6.49
C ARG A 314 -20.93 19.69 6.44
N LEU A 315 -21.52 20.14 5.31
CA LEU A 315 -22.94 19.91 5.03
C LEU A 315 -23.21 18.44 4.68
N PRO A 316 -24.43 17.92 4.96
CA PRO A 316 -24.84 16.59 4.54
C PRO A 316 -24.61 16.35 3.03
N GLY A 317 -24.07 15.19 2.68
CA GLY A 317 -23.79 14.79 1.29
C GLY A 317 -22.55 15.42 0.66
N SER A 318 -21.88 16.38 1.32
CA SER A 318 -20.65 16.95 0.82
C SER A 318 -19.50 15.93 0.82
N ARG A 319 -18.55 16.08 -0.09
CA ARG A 319 -17.38 15.22 -0.13
C ARG A 319 -16.49 15.42 1.10
N PRO A 320 -15.80 14.37 1.58
CA PRO A 320 -14.79 14.53 2.63
C PRO A 320 -13.55 15.27 2.11
N PHE A 321 -12.80 15.86 3.03
CA PHE A 321 -11.45 16.30 2.76
C PHE A 321 -10.53 15.07 2.66
N CYS A 322 -9.65 15.04 1.66
CA CYS A 322 -8.71 13.96 1.43
C CYS A 322 -7.29 14.50 1.22
N LEU A 323 -6.30 13.64 0.99
CA LEU A 323 -4.92 14.07 0.79
C LEU A 323 -4.78 15.12 -0.33
N LEU A 324 -5.58 15.00 -1.39
CA LEU A 324 -5.53 15.92 -2.53
C LEU A 324 -5.88 17.37 -2.16
N ASP A 325 -6.66 17.59 -1.10
CA ASP A 325 -7.03 18.92 -0.61
C ASP A 325 -5.87 19.67 0.06
N TYR A 326 -4.81 18.96 0.44
CA TYR A 326 -3.61 19.55 1.03
C TYR A 326 -2.59 20.00 -0.03
N PHE A 327 -2.73 19.52 -1.26
CA PHE A 327 -1.87 19.94 -2.37
C PHE A 327 -2.19 21.35 -2.85
N PRO A 328 -1.19 22.11 -3.34
CA PRO A 328 -1.44 23.35 -4.06
C PRO A 328 -2.18 23.06 -5.38
N LYS A 329 -2.95 24.03 -5.88
CA LYS A 329 -3.83 23.83 -7.04
C LYS A 329 -3.10 23.43 -8.34
N ASP A 330 -1.82 23.73 -8.46
CA ASP A 330 -1.00 23.49 -9.66
C ASP A 330 -0.16 22.19 -9.58
N PHE A 331 -0.51 21.27 -8.66
CA PHE A 331 0.20 20.01 -8.50
C PHE A 331 0.09 19.10 -9.72
N LEU A 332 1.11 18.27 -9.92
CA LEU A 332 1.13 17.21 -10.92
C LEU A 332 0.68 15.88 -10.30
N MET A 333 -0.22 15.18 -10.97
CA MET A 333 -0.62 13.83 -10.61
C MET A 333 -0.04 12.83 -11.61
N VAL A 334 0.65 11.81 -11.12
CA VAL A 334 1.12 10.67 -11.91
C VAL A 334 0.37 9.42 -11.43
N ILE A 335 -0.38 8.78 -12.31
CA ILE A 335 -1.12 7.56 -11.97
C ILE A 335 -0.38 6.37 -12.57
N ASP A 336 0.35 5.65 -11.70
CA ASP A 336 1.11 4.48 -12.13
C ASP A 336 0.20 3.26 -12.25
N GLU A 337 0.53 2.39 -13.22
CA GLU A 337 -0.31 1.26 -13.67
C GLU A 337 -1.79 1.69 -13.80
N SER A 338 -2.02 2.81 -14.50
CA SER A 338 -3.29 3.52 -14.56
C SER A 338 -4.46 2.64 -14.98
N HIS A 339 -4.23 1.68 -15.88
CA HIS A 339 -5.22 0.70 -16.32
C HIS A 339 -5.78 -0.20 -15.19
N VAL A 340 -5.13 -0.24 -14.02
CA VAL A 340 -5.60 -0.90 -12.79
C VAL A 340 -6.03 0.13 -11.75
N THR A 341 -5.23 1.20 -11.58
CA THR A 341 -5.45 2.22 -10.54
C THR A 341 -6.74 2.99 -10.77
N VAL A 342 -7.04 3.41 -12.00
CA VAL A 342 -8.25 4.17 -12.32
C VAL A 342 -9.53 3.36 -12.07
N PRO A 343 -9.68 2.11 -12.58
CA PRO A 343 -10.84 1.27 -12.23
C PRO A 343 -10.99 1.00 -10.73
N GLN A 344 -9.89 0.90 -9.99
CA GLN A 344 -9.93 0.73 -8.54
C GLN A 344 -10.51 1.96 -7.84
N VAL A 345 -10.05 3.17 -8.19
CA VAL A 345 -10.63 4.43 -7.68
C VAL A 345 -12.12 4.51 -7.97
N HIS A 346 -12.54 4.14 -9.18
CA HIS A 346 -13.94 4.14 -9.58
C HIS A 346 -14.80 3.18 -8.73
N ALA A 347 -14.29 2.00 -8.38
CA ALA A 347 -15.03 0.98 -7.65
C ALA A 347 -15.16 1.26 -6.14
N MET A 348 -14.25 2.08 -5.56
CA MET A 348 -14.17 2.27 -4.10
C MET A 348 -15.44 2.82 -3.48
N TYR A 349 -16.06 3.82 -4.10
CA TYR A 349 -17.26 4.47 -3.56
C TYR A 349 -18.45 3.50 -3.45
N GLY A 350 -18.71 2.69 -4.48
CA GLY A 350 -19.86 1.78 -4.52
C GLY A 350 -19.83 0.73 -3.42
N GLY A 351 -18.66 0.12 -3.20
CA GLY A 351 -18.47 -0.88 -2.16
C GLY A 351 -18.64 -0.33 -0.72
N ASP A 352 -18.06 0.84 -0.44
CA ASP A 352 -18.18 1.51 0.85
C ASP A 352 -19.63 1.93 1.13
N ARG A 353 -20.31 2.50 0.14
CA ARG A 353 -21.69 2.95 0.23
C ARG A 353 -22.65 1.81 0.58
N SER A 354 -22.61 0.71 -0.17
CA SER A 354 -23.50 -0.43 0.03
C SER A 354 -23.41 -1.00 1.46
N ARG A 355 -22.18 -1.09 1.99
CA ARG A 355 -21.92 -1.53 3.35
C ARG A 355 -22.52 -0.58 4.39
N LYS A 356 -22.36 0.73 4.22
CA LYS A 356 -22.85 1.74 5.16
C LYS A 356 -24.36 1.93 5.10
N GLU A 357 -24.98 1.77 3.94
CA GLU A 357 -26.43 1.78 3.81
C GLU A 357 -27.07 0.75 4.74
N ALA A 358 -26.55 -0.48 4.78
CA ALA A 358 -27.02 -1.49 5.72
C ALA A 358 -26.84 -1.09 7.19
N LEU A 359 -25.69 -0.51 7.55
CA LEU A 359 -25.44 -0.05 8.93
C LEU A 359 -26.41 1.05 9.38
N VAL A 360 -26.77 1.97 8.49
CA VAL A 360 -27.71 3.07 8.76
C VAL A 360 -29.16 2.53 8.80
N GLU A 361 -29.56 1.71 7.83
CA GLU A 361 -30.91 1.16 7.72
C GLU A 361 -31.31 0.30 8.92
N TYR A 362 -30.34 -0.43 9.50
CA TYR A 362 -30.56 -1.30 10.65
C TYR A 362 -30.15 -0.68 12.00
N GLY A 363 -29.96 0.64 12.06
CA GLY A 363 -29.77 1.40 13.30
C GLY A 363 -28.42 1.18 14.01
N PHE A 364 -27.38 0.76 13.30
CA PHE A 364 -26.03 0.65 13.85
C PHE A 364 -25.27 1.99 13.81
N ARG A 365 -25.57 2.86 12.83
CA ARG A 365 -24.94 4.16 12.66
C ARG A 365 -25.94 5.24 12.24
N LEU A 366 -25.61 6.50 12.58
CA LEU A 366 -26.36 7.67 12.10
C LEU A 366 -26.19 7.83 10.58
N PRO A 367 -27.14 8.49 9.89
CA PRO A 367 -27.01 8.80 8.45
C PRO A 367 -25.73 9.54 8.08
N ALA A 368 -25.14 10.30 9.00
CA ALA A 368 -23.86 10.98 8.81
C ALA A 368 -22.69 10.04 8.49
N ALA A 369 -22.76 8.78 8.90
CA ALA A 369 -21.76 7.77 8.56
C ALA A 369 -21.59 7.58 7.04
N MET A 370 -22.64 7.87 6.25
CA MET A 370 -22.61 7.85 4.79
C MET A 370 -21.67 8.92 4.19
N ASP A 371 -21.40 10.00 4.93
CA ASP A 371 -20.54 11.12 4.49
C ASP A 371 -19.06 10.90 4.83
N ASN A 372 -18.74 9.87 5.62
CA ASN A 372 -17.36 9.35 5.76
C ASN A 372 -17.11 8.31 4.66
N ARG A 373 -16.73 8.73 3.51
CA ARG A 373 -16.62 7.90 2.30
C ARG A 373 -15.39 8.26 1.45
N PRO A 374 -14.93 7.38 0.57
CA PRO A 374 -13.99 7.80 -0.45
C PRO A 374 -14.65 8.82 -1.40
N LEU A 375 -13.83 9.56 -2.13
CA LEU A 375 -14.32 10.40 -3.20
C LEU A 375 -15.13 9.58 -4.21
N LYS A 376 -16.19 10.17 -4.76
CA LYS A 376 -16.78 9.67 -6.01
C LYS A 376 -15.80 9.91 -7.15
N PHE A 377 -15.94 9.14 -8.22
CA PHE A 377 -15.00 9.24 -9.34
C PHE A 377 -14.99 10.64 -9.97
N GLU A 378 -16.18 11.26 -10.13
CA GLU A 378 -16.30 12.61 -10.66
C GLU A 378 -15.68 13.67 -9.73
N GLU A 379 -15.75 13.45 -8.40
CA GLU A 379 -15.10 14.33 -7.42
C GLU A 379 -13.57 14.20 -7.51
N PHE A 380 -13.06 12.97 -7.72
CA PHE A 380 -11.65 12.72 -7.95
C PHE A 380 -11.14 13.38 -9.24
N GLU A 381 -11.91 13.31 -10.34
CA GLU A 381 -11.56 13.99 -11.59
C GLU A 381 -11.57 15.53 -11.48
N ALA A 382 -12.51 16.07 -10.68
CA ALA A 382 -12.66 17.51 -10.50
C ALA A 382 -11.51 18.18 -9.75
N ILE A 383 -10.82 17.44 -8.87
CA ILE A 383 -9.67 17.95 -8.09
C ILE A 383 -8.38 17.95 -8.93
N GLN A 384 -8.32 17.13 -9.97
CA GLN A 384 -7.12 16.98 -10.79
C GLN A 384 -6.79 18.26 -11.57
N ASN A 385 -5.51 18.65 -11.51
CA ASN A 385 -4.97 19.73 -12.34
C ASN A 385 -4.37 19.17 -13.63
N GLN A 386 -3.17 18.59 -13.59
CA GLN A 386 -2.51 17.91 -14.71
C GLN A 386 -2.22 16.47 -14.32
N VAL A 387 -2.48 15.53 -15.22
CA VAL A 387 -2.38 14.10 -14.96
C VAL A 387 -1.57 13.40 -16.04
N ILE A 388 -0.64 12.57 -15.58
CA ILE A 388 0.08 11.64 -16.45
C ILE A 388 -0.34 10.22 -16.09
N TYR A 389 -0.93 9.54 -17.05
CA TYR A 389 -1.22 8.12 -16.96
C TYR A 389 -0.01 7.32 -17.39
N VAL A 390 0.50 6.46 -16.53
CA VAL A 390 1.66 5.61 -16.80
C VAL A 390 1.20 4.16 -16.84
N SER A 391 1.43 3.47 -17.96
CA SER A 391 1.02 2.09 -18.12
C SER A 391 1.81 1.39 -19.21
N ALA A 392 2.05 0.06 -19.06
CA ALA A 392 2.54 -0.77 -20.15
C ALA A 392 1.42 -1.17 -21.14
N THR A 393 0.16 -1.05 -20.72
CA THR A 393 -1.05 -1.41 -21.48
C THR A 393 -2.19 -0.43 -21.16
N PRO A 394 -2.13 0.83 -21.63
CA PRO A 394 -3.16 1.82 -21.37
C PRO A 394 -4.57 1.30 -21.66
N ALA A 395 -5.57 1.70 -20.88
CA ALA A 395 -6.96 1.35 -21.03
C ALA A 395 -7.71 2.37 -21.89
N ASP A 396 -8.95 2.06 -22.21
CA ASP A 396 -9.77 2.93 -23.06
C ASP A 396 -10.01 4.29 -22.42
N TYR A 397 -10.14 4.33 -21.08
CA TYR A 397 -10.31 5.56 -20.32
C TYR A 397 -9.15 6.54 -20.51
N GLU A 398 -7.89 6.09 -20.37
CA GLU A 398 -6.72 6.95 -20.54
C GLU A 398 -6.61 7.44 -21.98
N LEU A 399 -6.87 6.55 -22.95
CA LEU A 399 -6.84 6.89 -24.35
C LEU A 399 -7.96 7.88 -24.73
N GLU A 400 -9.16 7.73 -24.20
CA GLU A 400 -10.24 8.70 -24.39
C GLU A 400 -9.87 10.08 -23.85
N LYS A 401 -9.25 10.15 -22.65
CA LYS A 401 -8.81 11.42 -22.04
C LYS A 401 -7.73 12.12 -22.86
N THR A 402 -6.89 11.37 -23.58
CA THR A 402 -5.79 11.90 -24.40
C THR A 402 -6.11 11.93 -25.90
N GLY A 403 -7.38 11.73 -26.29
CA GLY A 403 -7.79 11.73 -27.70
C GLY A 403 -7.17 10.61 -28.53
N GLY A 404 -6.75 9.53 -27.92
CA GLY A 404 -6.08 8.38 -28.55
C GLY A 404 -4.55 8.55 -28.64
N GLU A 405 -4.01 9.68 -28.22
CA GLU A 405 -2.56 9.94 -28.25
C GLU A 405 -1.85 9.37 -27.02
N TYR A 406 -0.64 8.87 -27.23
CA TYR A 406 0.25 8.42 -26.16
C TYR A 406 1.72 8.60 -26.55
N ILE A 407 2.57 8.69 -25.54
CA ILE A 407 4.01 8.79 -25.69
C ILE A 407 4.60 7.39 -25.44
N GLU A 408 5.31 6.85 -26.43
CA GLU A 408 5.91 5.52 -26.32
C GLU A 408 7.27 5.54 -25.62
N GLN A 409 7.47 4.56 -24.73
CA GLN A 409 8.74 4.23 -24.11
C GLN A 409 8.93 2.72 -24.08
N ILE A 410 9.33 2.15 -25.22
CA ILE A 410 9.44 0.72 -25.46
C ILE A 410 10.88 0.22 -25.21
N ILE A 411 11.86 1.02 -25.55
CA ILE A 411 13.28 0.64 -25.45
C ILE A 411 13.71 0.47 -24.00
N ARG A 412 14.23 -0.74 -23.69
CA ARG A 412 14.88 -1.04 -22.39
C ARG A 412 16.34 -0.65 -22.41
N PRO A 413 16.81 0.16 -21.44
CA PRO A 413 18.22 0.53 -21.34
C PRO A 413 19.18 -0.68 -21.25
N THR A 414 18.72 -1.81 -20.74
CA THR A 414 19.47 -3.07 -20.63
C THR A 414 19.62 -3.84 -21.94
N GLY A 415 18.91 -3.46 -23.00
CA GLY A 415 18.85 -4.18 -24.26
C GLY A 415 18.02 -5.47 -24.24
N LEU A 416 17.41 -5.82 -23.10
CA LEU A 416 16.61 -7.05 -22.96
C LEU A 416 15.38 -7.03 -23.88
N LEU A 417 15.16 -8.15 -24.57
CA LEU A 417 14.05 -8.32 -25.50
C LEU A 417 12.76 -8.74 -24.76
N ASP A 418 11.61 -8.46 -25.37
CA ASP A 418 10.37 -9.11 -24.94
C ASP A 418 10.46 -10.63 -25.18
N PRO A 419 9.82 -11.46 -24.35
CA PRO A 419 9.88 -12.92 -24.45
C PRO A 419 9.35 -13.41 -25.81
N ILE A 420 9.94 -14.48 -26.31
CA ILE A 420 9.35 -15.21 -27.44
C ILE A 420 8.09 -15.92 -26.93
N ILE A 421 6.97 -15.75 -27.64
CA ILE A 421 5.71 -16.43 -27.32
C ILE A 421 5.56 -17.64 -28.24
N GLU A 422 5.43 -18.82 -27.65
CA GLU A 422 5.09 -20.06 -28.35
C GLU A 422 3.64 -20.42 -28.06
N VAL A 423 2.88 -20.80 -29.09
CA VAL A 423 1.53 -21.35 -28.94
C VAL A 423 1.62 -22.86 -29.12
N ARG A 424 1.23 -23.61 -28.08
CA ARG A 424 1.26 -25.08 -28.08
C ARG A 424 -0.15 -25.65 -27.86
N PRO A 425 -0.47 -26.88 -28.36
CA PRO A 425 -1.76 -27.50 -28.14
C PRO A 425 -2.10 -27.67 -26.67
N SER A 426 -3.39 -27.57 -26.31
CA SER A 426 -3.86 -27.85 -24.94
C SER A 426 -3.80 -29.35 -24.59
N LEU A 427 -3.79 -30.22 -25.56
CA LEU A 427 -3.64 -31.65 -25.34
C LEU A 427 -2.26 -31.95 -24.76
N ASN A 428 -2.20 -32.64 -23.63
CA ASN A 428 -0.98 -32.96 -22.87
C ASN A 428 -0.22 -31.72 -22.34
N GLN A 429 -0.88 -30.56 -22.20
CA GLN A 429 -0.26 -29.32 -21.72
C GLN A 429 0.48 -29.47 -20.39
N ILE A 430 0.05 -30.38 -19.52
CA ILE A 430 0.65 -30.58 -18.19
C ILE A 430 1.98 -31.31 -18.30
N ASP A 431 2.05 -32.35 -19.13
CA ASP A 431 3.29 -33.15 -19.32
C ASP A 431 4.35 -32.30 -20.05
N ASP A 432 3.96 -31.56 -21.10
CA ASP A 432 4.83 -30.63 -21.79
C ASP A 432 5.35 -29.52 -20.86
N LEU A 433 4.47 -28.98 -20.02
CA LEU A 433 4.86 -27.96 -19.02
C LEU A 433 5.84 -28.53 -17.98
N MET A 434 5.65 -29.77 -17.53
CA MET A 434 6.58 -30.41 -16.58
C MET A 434 7.98 -30.56 -17.17
N GLU A 435 8.08 -30.93 -18.46
CA GLU A 435 9.37 -31.01 -19.15
C GLU A 435 10.06 -29.64 -19.23
N GLU A 436 9.33 -28.59 -19.57
CA GLU A 436 9.85 -27.21 -19.60
C GLU A 436 10.25 -26.70 -18.21
N ILE A 437 9.51 -27.05 -17.16
CA ILE A 437 9.85 -26.71 -15.77
C ILE A 437 11.19 -27.36 -15.39
N ASN A 438 11.36 -28.66 -15.66
CA ASN A 438 12.59 -29.38 -15.31
C ASN A 438 13.81 -28.75 -16.01
N LYS A 439 13.69 -28.42 -17.31
CA LYS A 439 14.75 -27.73 -18.07
C LYS A 439 15.16 -26.39 -17.43
N ARG A 440 14.20 -25.66 -16.82
CA ARG A 440 14.46 -24.37 -16.15
C ARG A 440 15.07 -24.56 -14.77
N ALA A 441 14.55 -25.54 -14.02
CA ALA A 441 15.05 -25.86 -12.70
C ALA A 441 16.52 -26.33 -12.72
N GLU A 442 16.94 -27.07 -13.77
CA GLU A 442 18.32 -27.50 -13.97
C GLU A 442 19.34 -26.34 -14.09
N ILE A 443 18.89 -25.19 -14.59
CA ILE A 443 19.70 -23.96 -14.75
C ILE A 443 19.40 -22.89 -13.71
N ASP A 444 18.73 -23.27 -12.62
CA ASP A 444 18.35 -22.40 -11.50
C ASP A 444 17.46 -21.19 -11.89
N GLU A 445 16.60 -21.35 -12.91
CA GLU A 445 15.62 -20.36 -13.33
C GLU A 445 14.23 -20.70 -12.78
N ARG A 446 13.34 -19.69 -12.72
CA ARG A 446 12.01 -19.81 -12.12
C ARG A 446 10.91 -19.77 -13.18
N VAL A 447 9.79 -20.41 -12.86
CA VAL A 447 8.63 -20.55 -13.77
C VAL A 447 7.36 -19.98 -13.10
N LEU A 448 6.61 -19.20 -13.87
CA LEU A 448 5.27 -18.77 -13.50
C LEU A 448 4.21 -19.47 -14.32
N VAL A 449 3.19 -20.02 -13.66
CA VAL A 449 2.09 -20.72 -14.32
C VAL A 449 0.76 -20.06 -13.99
N THR A 450 -0.01 -19.66 -15.00
CA THR A 450 -1.34 -19.07 -14.81
C THR A 450 -2.45 -20.05 -15.16
N THR A 451 -3.38 -20.21 -14.21
CA THR A 451 -4.59 -21.03 -14.34
C THR A 451 -5.84 -20.17 -14.41
N LEU A 452 -7.00 -20.76 -14.70
CA LEU A 452 -8.29 -20.05 -14.75
C LEU A 452 -9.00 -20.00 -13.40
N THR A 453 -8.76 -20.97 -12.51
CA THR A 453 -9.45 -21.09 -11.22
C THR A 453 -8.50 -21.39 -10.08
N LYS A 454 -8.89 -21.00 -8.86
CA LYS A 454 -8.18 -21.33 -7.62
C LYS A 454 -8.02 -22.86 -7.46
N LYS A 455 -9.10 -23.60 -7.67
CA LYS A 455 -9.10 -25.06 -7.57
C LYS A 455 -8.09 -25.72 -8.52
N MET A 456 -8.02 -25.23 -9.75
CA MET A 456 -7.01 -25.70 -10.72
C MET A 456 -5.58 -25.42 -10.27
N ALA A 457 -5.31 -24.24 -9.67
CA ALA A 457 -3.99 -23.91 -9.14
C ALA A 457 -3.59 -24.85 -7.99
N GLU A 458 -4.51 -25.14 -7.07
CA GLU A 458 -4.29 -26.05 -5.95
C GLU A 458 -4.06 -27.49 -6.40
N GLU A 459 -4.89 -27.99 -7.32
CA GLU A 459 -4.78 -29.35 -7.86
C GLU A 459 -3.47 -29.54 -8.65
N LEU A 460 -3.11 -28.55 -9.46
CA LEU A 460 -1.86 -28.57 -10.22
C LEU A 460 -0.64 -28.53 -9.31
N THR A 461 -0.67 -27.74 -8.24
CA THR A 461 0.39 -27.73 -7.22
C THR A 461 0.55 -29.11 -6.57
N LYS A 462 -0.54 -29.73 -6.14
CA LYS A 462 -0.53 -31.09 -5.58
C LYS A 462 0.04 -32.11 -6.57
N TYR A 463 -0.33 -31.97 -7.84
CA TYR A 463 0.15 -32.86 -8.90
C TYR A 463 1.67 -32.72 -9.08
N PHE A 464 2.19 -31.50 -9.29
CA PHE A 464 3.61 -31.26 -9.47
C PHE A 464 4.45 -31.68 -8.26
N THR A 465 3.95 -31.45 -7.05
CA THR A 465 4.64 -31.89 -5.82
C THR A 465 4.81 -33.41 -5.76
N LYS A 466 3.83 -34.20 -6.25
CA LYS A 466 3.95 -35.67 -6.34
C LYS A 466 5.07 -36.15 -7.27
N PHE A 467 5.40 -35.35 -8.27
CA PHE A 467 6.49 -35.61 -9.20
C PHE A 467 7.82 -34.95 -8.78
N GLY A 468 7.93 -34.46 -7.54
CA GLY A 468 9.15 -33.91 -6.98
C GLY A 468 9.49 -32.49 -7.43
N ILE A 469 8.56 -31.78 -8.12
CA ILE A 469 8.76 -30.38 -8.53
C ILE A 469 8.47 -29.50 -7.33
N ARG A 470 9.44 -28.64 -6.96
CA ARG A 470 9.30 -27.66 -5.89
C ARG A 470 8.36 -26.54 -6.32
N THR A 471 7.14 -26.55 -5.84
CA THR A 471 6.10 -25.65 -6.34
C THR A 471 5.26 -25.09 -5.20
N ARG A 472 4.80 -23.84 -5.36
CA ARG A 472 3.81 -23.19 -4.51
C ARG A 472 2.69 -22.59 -5.35
N TYR A 473 1.52 -22.37 -4.74
CA TYR A 473 0.44 -21.62 -5.37
C TYR A 473 0.12 -20.36 -4.58
N ILE A 474 -0.50 -19.40 -5.27
CA ILE A 474 -0.97 -18.15 -4.67
C ILE A 474 -2.35 -17.80 -5.23
N HIS A 475 -3.25 -17.32 -4.37
CA HIS A 475 -4.58 -16.82 -4.77
C HIS A 475 -5.00 -15.62 -3.91
N SER A 476 -6.21 -15.09 -4.13
CA SER A 476 -6.70 -13.88 -3.46
C SER A 476 -6.80 -13.97 -1.95
N ASP A 477 -6.90 -15.19 -1.40
CA ASP A 477 -7.13 -15.42 0.02
C ASP A 477 -5.81 -15.53 0.83
N VAL A 478 -4.66 -15.49 0.14
CA VAL A 478 -3.33 -15.45 0.78
C VAL A 478 -3.10 -14.05 1.34
N GLU A 479 -2.72 -13.96 2.61
CA GLU A 479 -2.46 -12.71 3.29
C GLU A 479 -1.29 -11.94 2.65
N THR A 480 -1.29 -10.61 2.81
CA THR A 480 -0.29 -9.74 2.15
C THR A 480 1.14 -10.06 2.55
N LEU A 481 1.38 -10.36 3.84
CA LEU A 481 2.71 -10.69 4.33
C LEU A 481 3.18 -12.06 3.82
N GLU A 482 2.29 -13.06 3.84
CA GLU A 482 2.58 -14.39 3.28
C GLU A 482 2.87 -14.32 1.79
N ARG A 483 2.15 -13.46 1.05
CA ARG A 483 2.40 -13.22 -0.38
C ARG A 483 3.80 -12.67 -0.62
N ILE A 484 4.25 -11.70 0.17
CA ILE A 484 5.61 -11.15 0.08
C ILE A 484 6.64 -12.24 0.34
N GLN A 485 6.42 -13.09 1.35
CA GLN A 485 7.31 -14.19 1.67
C GLN A 485 7.39 -15.22 0.54
N ILE A 486 6.25 -15.62 -0.04
CA ILE A 486 6.20 -16.54 -1.19
C ILE A 486 7.02 -15.98 -2.37
N MET A 487 6.94 -14.68 -2.63
CA MET A 487 7.70 -14.05 -3.71
C MET A 487 9.21 -14.00 -3.40
N GLN A 488 9.59 -13.74 -2.17
CA GLN A 488 11.00 -13.81 -1.75
C GLN A 488 11.54 -15.23 -1.84
N ASP A 489 10.78 -16.22 -1.40
CA ASP A 489 11.12 -17.63 -1.46
C ASP A 489 11.33 -18.10 -2.92
N LEU A 490 10.49 -17.63 -3.87
CA LEU A 490 10.67 -17.88 -5.30
C LEU A 490 12.00 -17.31 -5.79
N ARG A 491 12.31 -16.06 -5.46
CA ARG A 491 13.56 -15.40 -5.84
C ARG A 491 14.80 -16.08 -5.25
N LEU A 492 14.70 -16.53 -3.99
CA LEU A 492 15.77 -17.25 -3.29
C LEU A 492 15.93 -18.70 -3.75
N GLY A 493 15.02 -19.22 -4.61
CA GLY A 493 15.07 -20.60 -5.09
C GLY A 493 14.64 -21.65 -4.09
N VAL A 494 13.88 -21.27 -3.06
CA VAL A 494 13.28 -22.23 -2.13
C VAL A 494 12.33 -23.17 -2.88
N PHE A 495 11.68 -22.65 -3.93
CA PHE A 495 10.90 -23.43 -4.91
C PHE A 495 11.06 -22.84 -6.32
N ASP A 496 10.74 -23.64 -7.35
CA ASP A 496 11.02 -23.31 -8.75
C ASP A 496 9.80 -22.77 -9.49
N VAL A 497 8.60 -23.17 -9.08
CA VAL A 497 7.36 -22.89 -9.80
C VAL A 497 6.34 -22.21 -8.91
N LEU A 498 5.84 -21.06 -9.38
CA LEU A 498 4.72 -20.37 -8.75
C LEU A 498 3.48 -20.49 -9.64
N ILE A 499 2.39 -21.05 -9.09
CA ILE A 499 1.14 -21.24 -9.78
C ILE A 499 0.07 -20.28 -9.24
N GLY A 500 -0.74 -19.68 -10.11
CA GLY A 500 -1.85 -18.85 -9.64
C GLY A 500 -2.83 -18.41 -10.72
N VAL A 501 -3.94 -17.81 -10.27
CA VAL A 501 -5.03 -17.38 -11.18
C VAL A 501 -4.77 -15.98 -11.74
N ASN A 502 -4.28 -15.07 -10.90
CA ASN A 502 -4.12 -13.66 -11.25
C ASN A 502 -2.82 -13.07 -10.63
N LEU A 503 -1.77 -13.87 -10.60
CA LEU A 503 -0.49 -13.62 -9.96
C LEU A 503 0.18 -12.31 -10.35
N LEU A 504 -0.17 -11.79 -11.50
CA LEU A 504 0.74 -11.03 -12.34
C LEU A 504 0.33 -9.57 -12.53
N ARG A 505 -0.75 -9.14 -11.87
CA ARG A 505 -1.19 -7.73 -11.88
C ARG A 505 -0.40 -6.81 -10.94
N GLU A 506 0.38 -7.39 -10.04
CA GLU A 506 1.01 -6.64 -8.95
C GLU A 506 2.50 -6.46 -9.26
N GLY A 507 2.89 -5.39 -9.90
CA GLY A 507 4.21 -4.74 -9.99
C GLY A 507 5.52 -5.46 -9.59
N LEU A 508 5.53 -6.78 -9.50
CA LEU A 508 6.62 -7.59 -8.99
C LEU A 508 7.76 -7.71 -9.99
N ASP A 509 8.94 -7.36 -9.53
CA ASP A 509 10.20 -7.50 -10.27
C ASP A 509 10.83 -8.86 -9.98
N LEU A 510 10.74 -9.77 -10.95
CA LEU A 510 11.23 -11.15 -10.84
C LEU A 510 12.23 -11.46 -11.97
N PRO A 511 13.47 -10.97 -11.91
CA PRO A 511 14.46 -11.20 -12.94
C PRO A 511 14.88 -12.68 -13.08
N GLU A 512 14.60 -13.50 -12.06
CA GLU A 512 14.90 -14.93 -12.03
C GLU A 512 13.89 -15.77 -12.86
N VAL A 513 12.74 -15.16 -13.22
CA VAL A 513 11.70 -15.84 -14.02
C VAL A 513 12.05 -15.82 -15.49
N SER A 514 12.32 -17.00 -16.06
CA SER A 514 12.61 -17.18 -17.49
C SER A 514 11.45 -17.76 -18.28
N LEU A 515 10.48 -18.44 -17.63
CA LEU A 515 9.35 -19.01 -18.31
C LEU A 515 8.03 -18.57 -17.67
N VAL A 516 7.11 -18.15 -18.54
CA VAL A 516 5.71 -17.91 -18.20
C VAL A 516 4.83 -18.85 -19.00
N ALA A 517 4.04 -19.68 -18.32
CA ALA A 517 3.08 -20.58 -18.94
C ALA A 517 1.64 -20.13 -18.69
N ILE A 518 0.87 -20.00 -19.76
CA ILE A 518 -0.55 -19.63 -19.72
C ILE A 518 -1.37 -20.86 -20.16
N LEU A 519 -1.99 -21.54 -19.19
CA LEU A 519 -2.85 -22.68 -19.48
C LEU A 519 -4.20 -22.20 -20.00
N ASP A 520 -4.81 -22.98 -20.90
CA ASP A 520 -6.12 -22.68 -21.49
C ASP A 520 -6.20 -21.21 -22.00
N ALA A 521 -5.22 -20.80 -22.78
CA ALA A 521 -5.09 -19.41 -23.24
C ALA A 521 -6.20 -19.00 -24.21
N ASP A 522 -6.87 -19.97 -24.84
CA ASP A 522 -8.00 -19.76 -25.77
C ASP A 522 -9.37 -19.60 -25.08
N LYS A 523 -9.44 -19.73 -23.77
CA LYS A 523 -10.68 -19.49 -23.00
C LYS A 523 -10.84 -18.00 -22.73
N GLU A 524 -11.40 -17.28 -23.70
CA GLU A 524 -11.60 -15.84 -23.62
C GLU A 524 -12.34 -15.40 -22.35
N GLY A 525 -11.90 -14.30 -21.76
CA GLY A 525 -12.45 -13.71 -20.55
C GLY A 525 -11.50 -12.67 -19.96
N MET A 526 -11.86 -12.11 -18.83
CA MET A 526 -11.08 -11.05 -18.18
C MET A 526 -9.61 -11.45 -17.90
N LEU A 527 -9.37 -12.74 -17.55
CA LEU A 527 -8.03 -13.28 -17.27
C LEU A 527 -7.23 -13.62 -18.54
N ARG A 528 -7.88 -13.66 -19.70
CA ARG A 528 -7.31 -13.97 -20.99
C ARG A 528 -7.55 -12.87 -22.02
N SER A 529 -7.75 -11.64 -21.54
CA SER A 529 -7.78 -10.44 -22.38
C SER A 529 -6.37 -10.11 -22.93
N ARG A 530 -6.30 -9.37 -24.05
CA ARG A 530 -5.04 -8.85 -24.61
C ARG A 530 -4.14 -8.26 -23.51
N ARG A 531 -4.67 -7.36 -22.70
CA ARG A 531 -3.92 -6.69 -21.62
C ARG A 531 -3.36 -7.68 -20.60
N SER A 532 -4.19 -8.61 -20.14
CA SER A 532 -3.78 -9.63 -19.17
C SER A 532 -2.65 -10.51 -19.72
N MET A 533 -2.74 -10.93 -20.98
CA MET A 533 -1.71 -11.75 -21.62
C MET A 533 -0.38 -10.99 -21.78
N ILE A 534 -0.41 -9.76 -22.28
CA ILE A 534 0.79 -8.92 -22.45
C ILE A 534 1.49 -8.73 -21.10
N GLN A 535 0.74 -8.43 -20.04
CA GLN A 535 1.32 -8.25 -18.70
C GLN A 535 1.91 -9.53 -18.12
N THR A 536 1.22 -10.66 -18.36
CA THR A 536 1.68 -11.98 -17.93
C THR A 536 2.97 -12.35 -18.63
N VAL A 537 3.01 -12.27 -19.95
CA VAL A 537 4.21 -12.51 -20.79
C VAL A 537 5.35 -11.58 -20.36
N GLY A 538 5.07 -10.31 -20.12
CA GLY A 538 6.05 -9.30 -19.72
C GLY A 538 6.78 -9.60 -18.41
N ARG A 539 6.31 -10.57 -17.60
CA ARG A 539 7.05 -11.00 -16.38
C ARG A 539 8.36 -11.72 -16.70
N ALA A 540 8.44 -12.41 -17.82
CA ALA A 540 9.70 -13.01 -18.28
C ALA A 540 10.60 -12.04 -19.08
N ALA A 541 10.18 -10.81 -19.32
CA ALA A 541 10.94 -9.82 -20.12
C ALA A 541 12.20 -9.26 -19.41
N ARG A 542 12.44 -9.62 -18.17
CA ARG A 542 13.63 -9.24 -17.39
C ARG A 542 14.73 -10.29 -17.35
N ASN A 543 14.43 -11.47 -17.86
CA ASN A 543 15.37 -12.57 -18.01
C ASN A 543 15.88 -12.63 -19.44
N ILE A 544 17.20 -12.88 -19.60
CA ILE A 544 17.82 -13.00 -20.93
C ILE A 544 17.27 -14.21 -21.72
N ASN A 545 16.88 -15.28 -20.99
CA ASN A 545 16.28 -16.49 -21.53
C ASN A 545 14.74 -16.44 -21.53
N GLY A 546 14.17 -15.24 -21.43
CA GLY A 546 12.72 -15.04 -21.28
C GLY A 546 11.89 -15.67 -22.40
N ARG A 547 10.96 -16.56 -22.02
CA ARG A 547 10.01 -17.22 -22.92
C ARG A 547 8.60 -17.21 -22.31
N ALA A 548 7.61 -17.29 -23.18
CA ALA A 548 6.22 -17.52 -22.77
C ALA A 548 5.62 -18.66 -23.61
N ILE A 549 4.83 -19.52 -22.98
CA ILE A 549 4.08 -20.58 -23.64
C ILE A 549 2.61 -20.33 -23.40
N MET A 550 1.81 -20.25 -24.48
CA MET A 550 0.36 -20.20 -24.45
C MET A 550 -0.19 -21.55 -24.90
N TYR A 551 -0.81 -22.30 -23.99
CA TYR A 551 -1.46 -23.55 -24.35
C TYR A 551 -2.88 -23.27 -24.83
N ALA A 552 -3.13 -23.56 -26.10
CA ALA A 552 -4.39 -23.26 -26.80
C ALA A 552 -4.59 -24.15 -28.00
N ASP A 553 -5.85 -24.54 -28.29
CA ASP A 553 -6.20 -25.29 -29.48
C ASP A 553 -6.53 -24.39 -30.68
N LYS A 554 -6.81 -23.11 -30.38
CA LYS A 554 -7.05 -22.07 -31.41
C LYS A 554 -6.51 -20.73 -30.96
N ILE A 555 -6.02 -19.94 -31.88
CA ILE A 555 -5.59 -18.56 -31.61
C ILE A 555 -6.82 -17.66 -31.60
N THR A 556 -7.09 -17.03 -30.46
CA THR A 556 -8.18 -16.06 -30.29
C THR A 556 -7.74 -14.65 -30.73
N LYS A 557 -8.70 -13.72 -30.85
CA LYS A 557 -8.38 -12.30 -31.14
C LYS A 557 -7.48 -11.67 -30.10
N SER A 558 -7.72 -11.98 -28.84
CA SER A 558 -6.90 -11.49 -27.70
C SER A 558 -5.48 -12.04 -27.73
N MET A 559 -5.31 -13.33 -28.08
CA MET A 559 -4.00 -13.94 -28.28
C MET A 559 -3.26 -13.31 -29.46
N GLN A 560 -3.91 -13.19 -30.62
CA GLN A 560 -3.29 -12.60 -31.81
C GLN A 560 -2.79 -11.17 -31.50
N ALA A 561 -3.61 -10.34 -30.87
CA ALA A 561 -3.22 -8.99 -30.50
C ALA A 561 -2.06 -8.94 -29.51
N ALA A 562 -1.93 -9.94 -28.62
CA ALA A 562 -0.78 -10.04 -27.72
C ALA A 562 0.49 -10.49 -28.43
N LEU A 563 0.37 -11.42 -29.39
CA LEU A 563 1.48 -11.86 -30.25
C LEU A 563 2.02 -10.68 -31.08
N ASP A 564 1.12 -9.98 -31.80
CA ASP A 564 1.49 -8.86 -32.68
C ASP A 564 2.17 -7.74 -31.89
N GLU A 565 1.65 -7.39 -30.72
CA GLU A 565 2.22 -6.35 -29.86
C GLU A 565 3.61 -6.75 -29.32
N THR A 566 3.77 -7.99 -28.89
CA THR A 566 5.05 -8.48 -28.36
C THR A 566 6.10 -8.54 -29.47
N GLU A 567 5.72 -8.97 -30.68
CA GLU A 567 6.62 -8.99 -31.83
C GLU A 567 7.04 -7.58 -32.26
N TYR A 568 6.10 -6.63 -32.29
CA TYR A 568 6.40 -5.22 -32.57
C TYR A 568 7.43 -4.66 -31.58
N ARG A 569 7.21 -4.86 -30.27
CA ARG A 569 8.14 -4.41 -29.22
C ARG A 569 9.51 -5.05 -29.35
N ARG A 570 9.52 -6.34 -29.65
CA ARG A 570 10.74 -7.13 -29.84
C ARG A 570 11.55 -6.63 -31.04
N ALA A 571 10.89 -6.42 -32.19
CA ALA A 571 11.52 -5.91 -33.41
C ALA A 571 12.12 -4.51 -33.19
N LYS A 572 11.40 -3.63 -32.51
CA LYS A 572 11.89 -2.27 -32.18
C LYS A 572 13.12 -2.31 -31.27
N GLN A 573 13.13 -3.21 -30.26
CA GLN A 573 14.28 -3.36 -29.36
C GLN A 573 15.49 -3.97 -30.09
N ILE A 574 15.29 -4.93 -30.97
CA ILE A 574 16.38 -5.53 -31.78
C ILE A 574 17.02 -4.46 -32.65
N ALA A 575 16.22 -3.72 -33.41
CA ALA A 575 16.72 -2.63 -34.27
C ALA A 575 17.54 -1.60 -33.47
N TYR A 576 17.06 -1.21 -32.28
CA TYR A 576 17.80 -0.30 -31.41
C TYR A 576 19.14 -0.91 -30.92
N ASN A 577 19.12 -2.19 -30.53
CA ASN A 577 20.32 -2.89 -30.08
C ASN A 577 21.38 -2.98 -31.18
N GLU A 578 20.95 -3.29 -32.41
CA GLU A 578 21.85 -3.36 -33.59
C GLU A 578 22.44 -1.99 -33.94
N GLU A 579 21.61 -0.94 -33.97
CA GLU A 579 22.05 0.43 -34.28
C GLU A 579 23.06 0.97 -33.26
N HIS A 580 22.90 0.62 -31.98
CA HIS A 580 23.73 1.15 -30.89
C HIS A 580 24.79 0.14 -30.39
N GLY A 581 24.94 -1.02 -31.06
CA GLY A 581 25.89 -2.06 -30.67
C GLY A 581 25.63 -2.61 -29.25
N LYS A 582 24.36 -2.62 -28.80
CA LYS A 582 24.00 -2.96 -27.45
C LYS A 582 23.78 -4.47 -27.28
N VAL A 583 24.50 -5.08 -26.33
CA VAL A 583 24.31 -6.48 -25.97
C VAL A 583 23.34 -6.57 -24.79
N PRO A 584 22.28 -7.39 -24.86
CA PRO A 584 21.38 -7.62 -23.74
C PRO A 584 22.12 -8.06 -22.49
N THR A 585 21.90 -7.37 -21.37
CA THR A 585 22.52 -7.67 -20.07
C THR A 585 21.49 -8.01 -19.03
N ALA A 586 21.72 -9.08 -18.26
CA ALA A 586 20.87 -9.47 -17.16
C ALA A 586 20.86 -8.39 -16.06
N LEU A 587 19.69 -8.16 -15.44
CA LEU A 587 19.56 -7.28 -14.29
C LEU A 587 20.00 -8.01 -13.02
N ASN A 588 21.21 -7.73 -12.53
CA ASN A 588 21.66 -8.17 -11.22
C ASN A 588 21.18 -7.20 -10.13
N LYS A 589 19.90 -7.19 -9.81
CA LYS A 589 19.42 -6.50 -8.62
C LYS A 589 19.74 -7.34 -7.39
N LYS A 590 20.61 -6.82 -6.51
CA LYS A 590 20.78 -7.38 -5.16
C LYS A 590 19.40 -7.48 -4.51
N ILE A 591 19.08 -8.65 -3.97
CA ILE A 591 17.87 -8.83 -3.17
C ILE A 591 18.05 -7.94 -1.95
N SER A 592 17.38 -6.79 -1.91
CA SER A 592 17.41 -5.96 -0.72
C SER A 592 16.61 -6.69 0.38
N GLU A 593 17.28 -7.05 1.46
CA GLU A 593 16.68 -7.71 2.63
C GLU A 593 15.65 -6.83 3.36
N ASN A 594 15.45 -5.58 2.95
CA ASN A 594 14.72 -4.54 3.69
C ASN A 594 13.49 -3.99 2.97
N LEU A 595 12.59 -4.82 2.42
CA LEU A 595 11.34 -4.33 1.82
C LEU A 595 10.16 -4.20 2.80
N VAL A 596 10.28 -4.72 4.01
CA VAL A 596 9.37 -4.44 5.13
C VAL A 596 10.25 -4.30 6.35
N GLY A 597 10.16 -3.19 7.05
CA GLY A 597 10.93 -2.97 8.26
C GLY A 597 10.86 -4.21 9.14
N ARG A 598 11.97 -4.90 9.32
CA ARG A 598 12.13 -5.79 10.45
C ARG A 598 11.90 -4.91 11.67
N SER A 599 10.74 -5.00 12.29
CA SER A 599 10.65 -4.58 13.67
C SER A 599 11.75 -5.36 14.39
N LYS A 600 12.61 -4.67 15.11
CA LYS A 600 13.72 -5.28 15.89
C LYS A 600 13.23 -6.26 16.96
N ASP A 601 11.93 -6.51 17.03
CA ASP A 601 11.25 -7.33 18.03
C ASP A 601 10.93 -8.76 17.60
N PHE A 602 11.33 -9.18 16.39
CA PHE A 602 11.32 -10.60 16.05
C PHE A 602 12.75 -11.16 16.24
N PRO A 603 12.96 -12.03 17.23
CA PRO A 603 14.24 -12.70 17.36
C PRO A 603 14.52 -13.50 16.10
N ASP A 604 15.74 -13.37 15.58
CA ASP A 604 16.30 -14.15 14.49
C ASP A 604 16.45 -15.63 14.94
N GLU A 605 15.34 -16.32 15.12
CA GLU A 605 15.36 -17.77 15.19
C GLU A 605 15.12 -18.31 13.78
N LYS A 606 16.21 -18.56 13.08
CA LYS A 606 16.26 -19.44 11.90
C LYS A 606 15.76 -20.81 12.35
N TYR A 607 14.44 -21.03 12.28
CA TYR A 607 13.87 -22.36 12.38
C TYR A 607 14.26 -23.15 11.12
N THR A 608 15.38 -23.83 11.17
CA THR A 608 15.71 -24.84 10.19
C THR A 608 14.89 -26.09 10.53
N GLN A 609 14.06 -26.55 9.59
CA GLN A 609 13.38 -27.86 9.65
C GLN A 609 14.33 -29.00 10.07
N LYS A 610 15.63 -28.85 9.84
CA LYS A 610 16.67 -29.76 10.31
C LYS A 610 16.74 -29.93 11.83
N GLU A 611 16.54 -28.87 12.61
CA GLU A 611 16.62 -28.96 14.08
C GLU A 611 15.39 -29.65 14.69
N ILE A 612 14.20 -29.43 14.11
CA ILE A 612 12.98 -30.13 14.52
C ILE A 612 13.10 -31.61 14.16
N THR A 613 13.59 -31.92 12.96
CA THR A 613 13.75 -33.32 12.52
C THR A 613 14.82 -34.07 13.33
N GLN A 614 15.92 -33.41 13.73
CA GLN A 614 16.93 -34.01 14.59
C GLN A 614 16.41 -34.27 16.01
N LYS A 615 15.74 -33.29 16.66
CA LYS A 615 15.14 -33.49 17.98
C LYS A 615 14.07 -34.57 18.00
N VAL A 616 13.27 -34.66 16.95
CA VAL A 616 12.22 -35.68 16.83
C VAL A 616 12.81 -37.08 16.57
N ALA A 617 13.88 -37.19 15.81
CA ALA A 617 14.59 -38.44 15.60
C ALA A 617 15.23 -38.96 16.90
N GLU A 618 15.76 -38.08 17.75
CA GLU A 618 16.28 -38.40 19.08
C GLU A 618 15.15 -38.89 20.02
N VAL A 619 13.97 -38.25 19.98
CA VAL A 619 12.80 -38.64 20.78
C VAL A 619 12.24 -39.99 20.31
N LYS A 620 12.09 -40.22 19.01
CA LYS A 620 11.63 -41.50 18.44
C LYS A 620 12.59 -42.67 18.73
N ALA A 621 13.87 -42.40 18.87
CA ALA A 621 14.85 -43.44 19.22
C ALA A 621 14.86 -43.80 20.74
N THR A 622 14.28 -42.95 21.59
CA THR A 622 14.40 -43.05 23.04
C THR A 622 13.13 -43.57 23.73
N TYR A 623 11.94 -43.45 23.10
CA TYR A 623 10.65 -43.77 23.72
C TYR A 623 9.84 -44.85 22.99
N ALA A 624 9.10 -45.67 23.74
CA ALA A 624 8.15 -46.64 23.19
C ALA A 624 6.91 -45.96 22.59
N THR A 625 6.22 -46.64 21.67
CA THR A 625 5.08 -46.08 20.90
C THR A 625 3.96 -45.50 21.76
N GLU A 626 3.68 -46.13 22.92
CA GLU A 626 2.66 -45.66 23.88
C GLU A 626 3.04 -44.34 24.58
N ASP A 627 4.32 -44.09 24.78
CA ASP A 627 4.80 -42.84 25.37
C ASP A 627 4.77 -41.66 24.34
N ILE A 628 4.97 -41.97 23.07
CA ILE A 628 4.86 -40.99 21.98
C ILE A 628 3.40 -40.53 21.82
N GLU A 629 2.41 -41.42 21.92
CA GLU A 629 0.98 -41.05 21.88
C GLU A 629 0.57 -40.15 23.06
N LYS A 630 1.09 -40.43 24.25
CA LYS A 630 0.86 -39.56 25.43
C LYS A 630 1.48 -38.19 25.26
N MET A 631 2.69 -38.10 24.69
CA MET A 631 3.37 -36.84 24.40
C MET A 631 2.60 -36.04 23.33
N ILE A 632 2.08 -36.68 22.30
CA ILE A 632 1.22 -36.02 21.29
C ILE A 632 -0.03 -35.46 21.94
N GLY A 633 -0.71 -36.23 22.83
CA GLY A 633 -1.90 -35.74 23.52
C GLY A 633 -1.63 -34.56 24.46
N GLN A 634 -0.47 -34.55 25.12
CA GLN A 634 -0.06 -33.42 25.98
C GLN A 634 0.25 -32.17 25.17
N LYS A 635 1.05 -32.29 24.09
CA LYS A 635 1.38 -31.20 23.19
C LYS A 635 0.15 -30.62 22.48
N GLN A 636 -0.86 -31.46 22.22
CA GLN A 636 -2.11 -31.00 21.61
C GLN A 636 -2.92 -30.12 22.59
N LYS A 637 -2.96 -30.46 23.87
CA LYS A 637 -3.57 -29.62 24.91
C LYS A 637 -2.82 -28.30 25.11
N GLU A 638 -1.48 -28.33 25.08
CA GLU A 638 -0.64 -27.13 25.18
C GLU A 638 -0.81 -26.22 23.96
N MET A 639 -0.94 -26.80 22.77
CA MET A 639 -1.24 -26.05 21.52
C MET A 639 -2.59 -25.35 21.59
N GLU A 640 -3.63 -26.06 22.04
CA GLU A 640 -4.97 -25.47 22.21
C GLU A 640 -4.99 -24.38 23.29
N ALA A 641 -4.22 -24.55 24.38
CA ALA A 641 -4.08 -23.55 25.42
C ALA A 641 -3.31 -22.30 24.91
N ALA A 642 -2.25 -22.49 24.13
CA ALA A 642 -1.51 -21.41 23.50
C ALA A 642 -2.39 -20.62 22.49
N ALA A 643 -3.19 -21.32 21.68
CA ALA A 643 -4.12 -20.70 20.75
C ALA A 643 -5.21 -19.89 21.48
N LYS A 644 -5.74 -20.38 22.60
CA LYS A 644 -6.70 -19.64 23.44
C LYS A 644 -6.10 -18.37 24.07
N ASN A 645 -4.81 -18.41 24.38
CA ASN A 645 -4.08 -17.27 24.93
C ASN A 645 -3.49 -16.34 23.84
N LEU A 646 -3.87 -16.53 22.56
CA LEU A 646 -3.41 -15.78 21.40
C LEU A 646 -1.90 -15.87 21.15
N ASP A 647 -1.21 -16.85 21.74
CA ASP A 647 0.20 -17.15 21.48
C ASP A 647 0.32 -18.07 20.25
N PHE A 648 0.09 -17.49 19.08
CA PHE A 648 0.06 -18.23 17.81
C PHE A 648 1.42 -18.79 17.40
N ILE A 649 2.52 -18.17 17.85
CA ILE A 649 3.89 -18.66 17.58
C ILE A 649 4.13 -19.97 18.31
N LYS A 650 3.78 -20.02 19.59
CA LYS A 650 3.86 -21.25 20.41
C LYS A 650 2.90 -22.32 19.91
N ALA A 651 1.68 -21.94 19.50
CA ALA A 651 0.71 -22.85 18.94
C ALA A 651 1.20 -23.49 17.62
N ALA A 652 1.78 -22.70 16.71
CA ALA A 652 2.36 -23.18 15.46
C ALA A 652 3.54 -24.13 15.69
N LYS A 653 4.44 -23.81 16.61
CA LYS A 653 5.58 -24.66 17.00
C LYS A 653 5.13 -26.02 17.52
N LEU A 654 4.15 -26.03 18.43
CA LEU A 654 3.60 -27.25 18.99
C LEU A 654 2.87 -28.11 17.93
N ARG A 655 2.18 -27.46 16.96
CA ARG A 655 1.57 -28.14 15.82
C ARG A 655 2.62 -28.86 14.97
N ASP A 656 3.72 -28.18 14.64
CA ASP A 656 4.77 -28.75 13.80
C ASP A 656 5.51 -29.89 14.50
N GLU A 657 5.69 -29.79 15.82
CA GLU A 657 6.22 -30.88 16.65
C GLU A 657 5.26 -32.08 16.70
N ILE A 658 3.94 -31.88 16.77
CA ILE A 658 2.92 -32.94 16.73
C ILE A 658 2.92 -33.65 15.38
N VAL A 659 2.99 -32.86 14.27
CA VAL A 659 3.05 -33.43 12.91
C VAL A 659 4.30 -34.30 12.74
N ALA A 660 5.46 -33.81 13.21
CA ALA A 660 6.71 -34.55 13.14
C ALA A 660 6.71 -35.85 14.02
N LEU A 661 6.01 -35.85 15.16
CA LEU A 661 5.85 -37.02 16.01
C LEU A 661 4.87 -38.05 15.41
N LYS A 662 3.88 -37.62 14.61
CA LYS A 662 2.90 -38.49 13.93
C LYS A 662 3.41 -39.12 12.63
N GLY A 663 4.33 -38.46 11.92
CA GLY A 663 4.94 -38.93 10.67
C GLY A 663 6.25 -39.60 10.90
#